data_d12e7f11011f6f8dcf9f3eadd1b46417
#
_entry.id   d12e7f11011f6f8dcf9f3eadd1b46417
#
_cell.length_a   1.000
_cell.length_b   1.000
_cell.length_c   1.000
_cell.angle_alpha   90.00
_cell.angle_beta   90.00
_cell.angle_gamma   90.00
#
_symmetry.space_group_name_H-M   'P 1'
#
loop_
_entity.id
_entity.type
_entity.pdbx_description
1 polymer ?
#
loop_
_entity_poly.entity_id
_entity_poly.type
_entity_poly.pdbx_seq_one_letter_code
_entity_poly.pdbx_strand_id
1 'polypeptide(L)'
;MTLKDLEIGKTAVVTVVGGEGALRQHFLDMGVIPGVSVTVVKLAPMGDPMELRIHGYELTLRLADAEKILIDESSVTKSDGKREKNTKNVFKENAVTEHPGLGEGGRFHQKADEHPVPKGTVLTFALAGNQNCGKTTLFNQLTGSNQHVGNFPGVTVDSKNGQIRNHPDTLVTDLPGIYSMSPYSSEEIVTREFIIKQKPTGIINIVDATNIERNLYLTMQLLELDVPMVLALNMMDEMRGNGGSVRINKLESMLGIPVVPISAAKNEGITELINHAIHVAQYQEKPSRQDFCDENSHNGAVHRCLHAIMHLIEDHAVRAGIPVRFAASKLVEGDQLVEQALNLEQNEKEMIEHIIVQMEEERGIDRSAAIADMRFSFIQKLCDQTVIKPGESKEHERSRKIDAVLTGRYTALPMFAAIMALVFWLTFGVIGAGLQNVMEIGIDWLTQKTDAVMTLWQVNDVLHSLVIDGIFNGVGSVLSFLPIIVTLFLFLSLLEDSGYMARVAFVMDKPLRKIGLSGRSIVPMLVGFGCTVPGVMATRTLPSARDRKMTIMLTPFMSCTAKLPIYGFFTSVFFPKQSGLIMIGLYFLGIAMGILTAVISRKTMFHGEAVPFVMELPNYRLPGAKNVLQLMWDKAKDFLQRAFTVIFMASLVIWFLQTFGLHLSMVADSKDSILAAVAGAIAPIFAPLGFGDWRICTSLIAGFMAKESVVSTLSVLFGSTKTLLEVLSPLSAASLLVFCLLYTPCIAAISSIKRELGTKWAVGIVLFQCAVAWVAAFVVHLIGMAILALIE
;
A
#
# COMPACT_ATOMS: atom_id res chain seq x y z
N MET A 1 12.89 -3.91 -33.61
CA MET A 1 11.78 -4.64 -32.95
C MET A 1 11.56 -4.03 -31.57
N THR A 2 10.33 -3.99 -31.07
CA THR A 2 10.06 -3.52 -29.71
C THR A 2 10.05 -4.69 -28.73
N LEU A 3 10.32 -4.43 -27.45
CA LEU A 3 10.26 -5.46 -26.40
C LEU A 3 8.87 -6.11 -26.29
N LYS A 4 7.82 -5.37 -26.63
CA LYS A 4 6.43 -5.86 -26.68
C LYS A 4 6.26 -7.04 -27.67
N ASP A 5 7.03 -7.03 -28.75
CA ASP A 5 6.92 -8.02 -29.83
C ASP A 5 7.72 -9.31 -29.54
N LEU A 6 8.53 -9.32 -28.47
CA LEU A 6 9.34 -10.47 -28.09
C LEU A 6 8.44 -11.59 -27.53
N GLU A 7 8.54 -12.77 -28.11
CA GLU A 7 7.75 -13.94 -27.71
C GLU A 7 8.16 -14.50 -26.34
N ILE A 8 7.20 -15.10 -25.64
CA ILE A 8 7.44 -15.76 -24.35
C ILE A 8 8.54 -16.81 -24.47
N GLY A 9 9.50 -16.80 -23.56
CA GLY A 9 10.65 -17.70 -23.52
C GLY A 9 11.79 -17.33 -24.46
N LYS A 10 11.71 -16.19 -25.16
CA LYS A 10 12.83 -15.67 -25.97
C LYS A 10 13.59 -14.60 -25.20
N THR A 11 14.89 -14.52 -25.52
CA THR A 11 15.84 -13.53 -24.97
C THR A 11 16.31 -12.62 -26.08
N ALA A 12 16.41 -11.32 -25.82
CA ALA A 12 16.96 -10.34 -26.75
C ALA A 12 17.79 -9.29 -25.97
N VAL A 13 18.63 -8.54 -26.68
CA VAL A 13 19.42 -7.46 -26.10
C VAL A 13 18.70 -6.13 -26.30
N VAL A 14 18.59 -5.33 -25.24
CA VAL A 14 18.03 -3.98 -25.27
C VAL A 14 18.99 -3.05 -26.01
N THR A 15 18.50 -2.31 -26.99
CA THR A 15 19.29 -1.31 -27.73
C THR A 15 18.98 0.11 -27.28
N VAL A 16 17.69 0.45 -27.09
CA VAL A 16 17.27 1.78 -26.69
C VAL A 16 16.14 1.69 -25.68
N VAL A 17 16.23 2.47 -24.61
CA VAL A 17 15.16 2.68 -23.64
C VAL A 17 14.52 4.03 -23.93
N GLY A 18 13.37 4.01 -24.57
CA GLY A 18 12.58 5.21 -24.90
C GLY A 18 11.71 5.69 -23.75
N GLY A 19 10.98 6.76 -23.99
CA GLY A 19 10.20 7.47 -23.00
C GLY A 19 10.93 8.73 -22.51
N GLU A 20 10.25 9.49 -21.66
CA GLU A 20 10.78 10.76 -21.16
C GLU A 20 10.57 10.89 -19.64
N GLY A 21 11.38 11.73 -18.99
CA GLY A 21 11.21 12.10 -17.59
C GLY A 21 11.36 10.94 -16.59
N ALA A 22 10.63 11.05 -15.47
CA ALA A 22 10.76 10.16 -14.33
C ALA A 22 10.45 8.68 -14.64
N LEU A 23 9.58 8.39 -15.62
CA LEU A 23 9.25 7.02 -16.00
C LEU A 23 10.44 6.32 -16.67
N ARG A 24 11.12 6.99 -17.60
CA ARG A 24 12.29 6.46 -18.26
C ARG A 24 13.41 6.23 -17.25
N GLN A 25 13.66 7.20 -16.37
CA GLN A 25 14.62 7.05 -15.29
C GLN A 25 14.31 5.83 -14.42
N HIS A 26 13.02 5.61 -14.10
CA HIS A 26 12.60 4.45 -13.34
C HIS A 26 12.92 3.11 -14.04
N PHE A 27 12.80 3.01 -15.39
CA PHE A 27 13.21 1.81 -16.11
C PHE A 27 14.74 1.58 -16.02
N LEU A 28 15.52 2.63 -16.16
CA LEU A 28 16.98 2.58 -16.02
C LEU A 28 17.38 2.15 -14.60
N ASP A 29 16.76 2.73 -13.59
CA ASP A 29 16.97 2.38 -12.16
C ASP A 29 16.58 0.92 -11.86
N MET A 30 15.63 0.38 -12.66
CA MET A 30 15.20 -1.02 -12.60
C MET A 30 16.09 -1.94 -13.44
N GLY A 31 17.21 -1.45 -14.02
CA GLY A 31 18.18 -2.24 -14.76
C GLY A 31 17.82 -2.52 -16.21
N VAL A 32 16.78 -1.89 -16.74
CA VAL A 32 16.47 -1.92 -18.18
C VAL A 32 17.39 -0.89 -18.83
N ILE A 33 18.61 -1.30 -19.20
CA ILE A 33 19.63 -0.43 -19.79
C ILE A 33 20.06 -0.96 -21.17
N PRO A 34 20.53 -0.11 -22.09
CA PRO A 34 21.09 -0.56 -23.35
C PRO A 34 22.24 -1.58 -23.16
N GLY A 35 22.28 -2.62 -23.98
CA GLY A 35 23.27 -3.70 -23.92
C GLY A 35 22.89 -4.88 -23.03
N VAL A 36 21.82 -4.80 -22.25
CA VAL A 36 21.41 -5.86 -21.33
C VAL A 36 20.48 -6.87 -22.00
N SER A 37 20.69 -8.15 -21.68
CA SER A 37 19.81 -9.23 -22.13
C SER A 37 18.54 -9.30 -21.30
N VAL A 38 17.38 -9.30 -21.97
CA VAL A 38 16.07 -9.41 -21.36
C VAL A 38 15.33 -10.64 -21.90
N THR A 39 14.69 -11.40 -21.01
CA THR A 39 13.89 -12.58 -21.37
C THR A 39 12.44 -12.38 -20.98
N VAL A 40 11.49 -12.63 -21.87
CA VAL A 40 10.06 -12.64 -21.55
C VAL A 40 9.69 -13.95 -20.85
N VAL A 41 9.27 -13.88 -19.60
CA VAL A 41 8.91 -15.05 -18.78
C VAL A 41 7.47 -15.46 -19.04
N LYS A 42 6.52 -14.55 -18.88
CA LYS A 42 5.09 -14.76 -19.12
C LYS A 42 4.35 -13.44 -19.33
N LEU A 43 3.10 -13.54 -19.77
CA LEU A 43 2.14 -12.44 -19.78
C LEU A 43 1.10 -12.67 -18.69
N ALA A 44 0.55 -11.58 -18.13
CA ALA A 44 -0.62 -11.67 -17.26
C ALA A 44 -1.80 -12.35 -17.98
N PRO A 45 -2.75 -12.95 -17.26
CA PRO A 45 -3.86 -13.72 -17.85
C PRO A 45 -4.64 -12.99 -18.94
N MET A 46 -4.75 -11.66 -18.83
CA MET A 46 -5.41 -10.83 -19.84
C MET A 46 -4.45 -10.31 -20.92
N GLY A 47 -3.21 -10.80 -20.96
CA GLY A 47 -2.17 -10.45 -21.94
C GLY A 47 -1.39 -9.18 -21.61
N ASP A 48 -1.60 -8.52 -20.46
CA ASP A 48 -0.90 -7.32 -20.02
C ASP A 48 -1.09 -7.17 -18.49
N PRO A 49 -0.05 -6.90 -17.69
CA PRO A 49 1.37 -6.64 -18.05
C PRO A 49 2.17 -7.90 -18.42
N MET A 50 3.39 -7.70 -18.92
CA MET A 50 4.38 -8.74 -19.16
C MET A 50 5.35 -8.87 -18.00
N GLU A 51 5.84 -10.08 -17.76
CA GLU A 51 6.89 -10.37 -16.78
C GLU A 51 8.19 -10.68 -17.51
N LEU A 52 9.24 -9.97 -17.13
CA LEU A 52 10.55 -10.01 -17.74
C LEU A 52 11.59 -10.50 -16.73
N ARG A 53 12.59 -11.24 -17.23
CA ARG A 53 13.81 -11.56 -16.46
C ARG A 53 14.96 -10.72 -16.95
N ILE A 54 15.64 -10.02 -16.05
CA ILE A 54 16.77 -9.14 -16.31
C ILE A 54 17.74 -9.21 -15.11
N HIS A 55 19.03 -9.21 -15.30
CA HIS A 55 20.07 -9.31 -14.25
C HIS A 55 19.82 -10.44 -13.21
N GLY A 56 19.06 -11.48 -13.57
CA GLY A 56 18.77 -12.60 -12.67
C GLY A 56 17.54 -12.45 -11.80
N TYR A 57 16.81 -11.33 -11.83
CA TYR A 57 15.53 -11.11 -11.15
C TYR A 57 14.37 -10.91 -12.14
N GLU A 58 13.14 -10.96 -11.66
CA GLU A 58 11.93 -10.82 -12.46
C GLU A 58 11.23 -9.50 -12.12
N LEU A 59 10.82 -8.77 -13.16
CA LEU A 59 10.03 -7.55 -13.03
C LEU A 59 8.85 -7.56 -13.99
N THR A 60 7.78 -6.84 -13.64
CA THR A 60 6.62 -6.69 -14.50
C THR A 60 6.62 -5.34 -15.20
N LEU A 61 6.26 -5.33 -16.48
CA LEU A 61 6.19 -4.13 -17.30
C LEU A 61 4.89 -4.15 -18.12
N ARG A 62 4.24 -3.00 -18.28
CA ARG A 62 3.09 -2.89 -19.17
C ARG A 62 3.50 -2.98 -20.63
N LEU A 63 2.66 -3.55 -21.48
CA LEU A 63 2.94 -3.64 -22.92
C LEU A 63 3.11 -2.26 -23.57
N ALA A 64 2.38 -1.24 -23.10
CA ALA A 64 2.53 0.13 -23.58
C ALA A 64 3.90 0.74 -23.23
N ASP A 65 4.52 0.30 -22.12
CA ASP A 65 5.85 0.72 -21.72
C ASP A 65 6.92 -0.12 -22.43
N ALA A 66 6.68 -1.41 -22.62
CA ALA A 66 7.53 -2.32 -23.40
C ALA A 66 7.62 -1.89 -24.88
N GLU A 67 6.59 -1.25 -25.42
CA GLU A 67 6.58 -0.70 -26.79
C GLU A 67 7.61 0.44 -26.99
N LYS A 68 8.00 1.10 -25.91
CA LYS A 68 9.00 2.19 -25.92
C LYS A 68 10.45 1.65 -25.86
N ILE A 69 10.63 0.36 -25.56
CA ILE A 69 11.95 -0.26 -25.41
C ILE A 69 12.27 -1.00 -26.71
N LEU A 70 13.37 -0.62 -27.38
CA LEU A 70 13.84 -1.26 -28.59
C LEU A 70 14.83 -2.37 -28.24
N ILE A 71 14.73 -3.48 -29.00
CA ILE A 71 15.60 -4.66 -28.87
C ILE A 71 16.22 -5.00 -30.21
N ASP A 72 17.40 -5.61 -30.17
CA ASP A 72 18.07 -6.08 -31.38
C ASP A 72 17.45 -7.39 -31.88
N GLU A 73 16.91 -7.37 -33.09
CA GLU A 73 16.31 -8.54 -33.72
C GLU A 73 17.33 -9.66 -34.00
N SER A 74 18.57 -9.30 -34.24
CA SER A 74 19.65 -10.27 -34.50
C SER A 74 20.07 -11.03 -33.25
N SER A 75 19.81 -10.47 -32.08
CA SER A 75 20.12 -11.06 -30.78
C SER A 75 19.04 -12.02 -30.26
N VAL A 76 17.90 -12.17 -30.96
CA VAL A 76 16.77 -12.99 -30.50
C VAL A 76 17.15 -14.48 -30.48
N THR A 77 17.25 -15.04 -29.28
CA THR A 77 17.53 -16.46 -29.07
C THR A 77 16.44 -17.13 -28.27
N LYS A 78 16.26 -18.45 -28.40
CA LYS A 78 15.47 -19.21 -27.45
C LYS A 78 16.24 -19.26 -26.14
N SER A 79 15.59 -18.87 -25.04
CA SER A 79 16.11 -19.11 -23.71
C SER A 79 16.23 -20.63 -23.53
N ASP A 80 17.43 -21.17 -23.66
CA ASP A 80 17.68 -22.52 -23.18
C ASP A 80 17.44 -22.48 -21.68
N GLY A 81 16.41 -23.15 -21.19
CA GLY A 81 16.02 -23.23 -19.78
C GLY A 81 17.08 -23.90 -18.88
N LYS A 82 18.25 -24.12 -19.40
CA LYS A 82 19.46 -24.49 -18.70
C LYS A 82 20.33 -23.23 -18.57
N ARG A 83 20.26 -22.54 -17.41
CA ARG A 83 21.40 -21.72 -16.98
C ARG A 83 22.64 -22.57 -17.25
N GLU A 84 23.59 -22.04 -18.03
CA GLU A 84 24.92 -22.60 -18.08
C GLU A 84 25.35 -22.83 -16.63
N LYS A 85 25.52 -24.09 -16.30
CA LYS A 85 26.19 -24.48 -15.08
C LYS A 85 27.64 -24.03 -15.25
N ASN A 86 27.91 -22.79 -14.89
CA ASN A 86 29.27 -22.34 -14.66
C ASN A 86 29.79 -23.03 -13.40
N THR A 87 29.85 -24.37 -13.49
CA THR A 87 30.26 -25.30 -12.44
C THR A 87 31.81 -25.38 -12.30
N LYS A 88 32.52 -24.34 -12.76
CA LYS A 88 33.98 -24.38 -12.70
C LYS A 88 34.63 -23.45 -11.68
N ASN A 89 33.85 -22.81 -10.80
CA ASN A 89 34.46 -22.20 -9.61
C ASN A 89 33.75 -22.70 -8.34
N VAL A 90 33.83 -23.98 -8.08
CA VAL A 90 33.66 -24.52 -6.73
C VAL A 90 34.85 -24.03 -5.91
N PHE A 91 34.69 -22.92 -5.24
CA PHE A 91 35.62 -22.51 -4.21
C PHE A 91 35.53 -23.52 -3.07
N LYS A 92 36.42 -24.52 -3.09
CA LYS A 92 36.70 -25.41 -1.98
C LYS A 92 37.47 -24.66 -0.88
N GLU A 93 36.95 -23.59 -0.39
CA GLU A 93 37.37 -23.01 0.87
C GLU A 93 36.13 -22.96 1.74
N ASN A 94 36.23 -23.59 2.91
CA ASN A 94 35.29 -23.38 4.00
C ASN A 94 35.18 -21.87 4.21
N ALA A 95 34.16 -21.26 3.64
CA ALA A 95 33.89 -19.86 3.88
C ALA A 95 33.36 -19.76 5.32
N VAL A 96 34.26 -19.75 6.26
CA VAL A 96 33.99 -19.23 7.58
C VAL A 96 33.63 -17.79 7.35
N THR A 97 32.37 -17.46 7.58
CA THR A 97 31.88 -16.08 7.57
C THR A 97 32.44 -15.40 8.82
N GLU A 98 33.75 -15.15 8.85
CA GLU A 98 34.33 -14.33 9.88
C GLU A 98 34.00 -12.88 9.56
N HIS A 99 33.21 -12.27 10.43
CA HIS A 99 32.98 -10.85 10.42
C HIS A 99 34.26 -10.15 10.89
N PRO A 100 34.75 -9.06 10.23
CA PRO A 100 36.02 -8.44 10.56
C PRO A 100 36.07 -7.74 11.91
N GLY A 101 34.98 -7.74 12.69
CA GLY A 101 34.89 -7.02 13.97
C GLY A 101 34.47 -5.56 13.81
N LEU A 102 34.42 -4.82 14.92
CA LEU A 102 33.95 -3.43 14.98
C LEU A 102 35.05 -2.43 14.52
N GLY A 103 35.49 -2.45 13.30
CA GLY A 103 36.33 -1.39 12.70
C GLY A 103 37.53 -0.81 13.43
N GLU A 104 37.75 -1.14 14.71
CA GLU A 104 38.87 -0.69 15.52
C GLU A 104 40.21 -1.27 15.02
N GLY A 105 40.76 -0.67 14.01
CA GLY A 105 42.01 -1.16 13.42
C GLY A 105 42.19 -0.78 11.97
N GLY A 106 41.37 0.12 11.48
CA GLY A 106 41.65 0.82 10.23
C GLY A 106 41.33 0.06 8.96
N ARG A 107 40.30 -0.80 8.97
CA ARG A 107 39.89 -1.50 7.76
C ARG A 107 39.00 -0.64 6.86
N PHE A 108 38.12 0.19 7.45
CA PHE A 108 37.20 1.08 6.76
C PHE A 108 37.54 2.55 6.96
N HIS A 109 38.16 2.92 8.10
CA HIS A 109 38.60 4.27 8.39
C HIS A 109 39.89 4.21 9.26
N GLN A 110 40.63 5.32 9.32
CA GLN A 110 41.74 5.48 10.24
C GLN A 110 41.24 6.17 11.52
N LYS A 111 41.84 5.86 12.68
CA LYS A 111 41.48 6.51 13.95
C LYS A 111 41.60 8.04 13.89
N ALA A 112 42.43 8.56 13.01
CA ALA A 112 42.61 10.01 12.79
C ALA A 112 41.38 10.66 12.17
N ASP A 113 40.53 9.88 11.48
CA ASP A 113 39.33 10.35 10.78
C ASP A 113 38.08 10.22 11.64
N GLU A 114 38.20 9.74 12.89
CA GLU A 114 37.06 9.62 13.82
C GLU A 114 36.61 10.99 14.31
N HIS A 115 35.34 11.28 14.18
CA HIS A 115 34.68 12.47 14.72
C HIS A 115 33.55 12.06 15.69
N PRO A 116 33.89 11.57 16.91
CA PRO A 116 32.91 10.99 17.80
C PRO A 116 31.87 12.02 18.23
N VAL A 117 30.63 11.63 18.17
CA VAL A 117 29.49 12.42 18.64
C VAL A 117 29.60 12.63 20.16
N PRO A 118 29.27 13.83 20.71
CA PRO A 118 29.31 14.10 22.14
C PRO A 118 28.52 13.05 22.95
N LYS A 119 29.08 12.63 24.09
CA LYS A 119 28.41 11.67 24.98
C LYS A 119 27.03 12.18 25.41
N GLY A 120 26.00 11.35 25.31
CA GLY A 120 24.62 11.70 25.64
C GLY A 120 23.80 12.26 24.48
N THR A 121 24.36 12.33 23.27
CA THR A 121 23.59 12.66 22.07
C THR A 121 22.73 11.47 21.67
N VAL A 122 21.45 11.70 21.36
CA VAL A 122 20.55 10.67 20.84
C VAL A 122 20.99 10.31 19.43
N LEU A 123 21.34 9.05 19.21
CA LEU A 123 21.70 8.54 17.88
C LEU A 123 20.42 8.26 17.07
N THR A 124 20.32 8.85 15.90
CA THR A 124 19.17 8.71 15.01
C THR A 124 19.53 7.84 13.82
N PHE A 125 18.73 6.79 13.56
CA PHE A 125 18.97 5.86 12.47
C PHE A 125 17.84 5.92 11.45
N ALA A 126 18.19 5.97 10.17
CA ALA A 126 17.27 5.75 9.07
C ALA A 126 17.35 4.29 8.62
N LEU A 127 16.23 3.57 8.66
CA LEU A 127 16.15 2.21 8.16
C LEU A 127 15.72 2.26 6.69
N ALA A 128 16.65 2.02 5.77
CA ALA A 128 16.45 2.13 4.33
C ALA A 128 16.61 0.76 3.63
N GLY A 129 15.90 0.53 2.55
CA GLY A 129 16.01 -0.68 1.74
C GLY A 129 14.86 -0.85 0.77
N ASN A 130 14.97 -1.82 -0.13
CA ASN A 130 13.97 -2.11 -1.14
C ASN A 130 12.65 -2.60 -0.53
N GLN A 131 11.60 -2.60 -1.35
CA GLN A 131 10.36 -3.28 -0.98
C GLN A 131 10.65 -4.78 -0.81
N ASN A 132 10.00 -5.41 0.16
CA ASN A 132 10.13 -6.85 0.47
C ASN A 132 11.52 -7.35 0.97
N CYS A 133 12.50 -6.48 1.24
CA CYS A 133 13.79 -6.89 1.80
C CYS A 133 13.74 -7.29 3.30
N GLY A 134 12.58 -7.21 3.95
CA GLY A 134 12.39 -7.55 5.36
C GLY A 134 12.55 -6.38 6.34
N LYS A 135 12.43 -5.14 5.88
CA LYS A 135 12.60 -3.90 6.63
C LYS A 135 11.71 -3.82 7.87
N THR A 136 10.39 -3.97 7.70
CA THR A 136 9.44 -3.94 8.81
C THR A 136 9.67 -5.08 9.83
N THR A 137 10.10 -6.25 9.36
CA THR A 137 10.47 -7.37 10.25
C THR A 137 11.67 -6.99 11.11
N LEU A 138 12.71 -6.41 10.50
CA LEU A 138 13.88 -5.93 11.22
C LEU A 138 13.53 -4.80 12.19
N PHE A 139 12.74 -3.82 11.76
CA PHE A 139 12.27 -2.73 12.62
C PHE A 139 11.57 -3.26 13.88
N ASN A 140 10.68 -4.24 13.74
CA ASN A 140 9.99 -4.88 14.85
C ASN A 140 10.95 -5.66 15.78
N GLN A 141 12.01 -6.26 15.25
CA GLN A 141 13.04 -6.90 16.07
C GLN A 141 13.89 -5.89 16.83
N LEU A 142 14.25 -4.77 16.20
CA LEU A 142 15.03 -3.70 16.82
C LEU A 142 14.26 -3.00 17.94
N THR A 143 12.98 -2.64 17.70
CA THR A 143 12.20 -1.73 18.57
C THR A 143 11.24 -2.46 19.51
N GLY A 144 10.75 -3.63 19.15
CA GLY A 144 9.76 -4.36 19.95
C GLY A 144 8.42 -3.64 20.05
N SER A 145 7.92 -3.44 21.28
CA SER A 145 6.66 -2.74 21.54
C SER A 145 6.78 -1.21 21.63
N ASN A 146 8.00 -0.67 21.61
CA ASN A 146 8.27 0.76 21.73
C ASN A 146 8.23 1.46 20.37
N GLN A 147 7.06 1.49 19.75
CA GLN A 147 6.86 2.07 18.41
C GLN A 147 5.85 3.21 18.47
N HIS A 148 6.16 4.30 17.75
CA HIS A 148 5.23 5.40 17.50
C HIS A 148 4.91 5.43 16.01
N VAL A 149 3.62 5.37 15.69
CA VAL A 149 3.14 5.43 14.30
C VAL A 149 2.56 6.82 14.05
N GLY A 150 3.02 7.46 13.00
CA GLY A 150 2.54 8.78 12.56
C GLY A 150 2.62 8.88 11.04
N ASN A 151 2.51 10.08 10.50
CA ASN A 151 2.77 10.34 9.09
C ASN A 151 4.01 11.23 8.98
N PHE A 152 4.76 11.08 7.88
CA PHE A 152 5.81 12.04 7.56
C PHE A 152 5.22 13.43 7.34
N PRO A 153 5.89 14.52 7.78
CA PRO A 153 5.37 15.87 7.63
C PRO A 153 5.01 16.22 6.18
N GLY A 154 3.80 16.73 5.97
CA GLY A 154 3.33 17.22 4.67
C GLY A 154 2.87 16.14 3.67
N VAL A 155 2.98 14.87 4.02
CA VAL A 155 2.59 13.75 3.16
C VAL A 155 1.79 12.70 3.93
N THR A 156 1.09 11.84 3.21
CA THR A 156 0.26 10.77 3.78
C THR A 156 0.97 9.42 3.82
N VAL A 157 2.29 9.44 3.88
CA VAL A 157 3.13 8.25 4.03
C VAL A 157 3.31 7.99 5.52
N ASP A 158 3.06 6.75 5.95
CA ASP A 158 3.19 6.35 7.35
C ASP A 158 4.65 6.42 7.80
N SER A 159 4.88 7.01 8.97
CA SER A 159 6.17 7.06 9.65
C SER A 159 6.10 6.20 10.90
N LYS A 160 7.05 5.30 11.06
CA LYS A 160 7.21 4.49 12.27
C LYS A 160 8.56 4.82 12.91
N ASN A 161 8.51 5.25 14.15
CA ASN A 161 9.69 5.58 14.93
C ASN A 161 9.72 4.72 16.20
N GLY A 162 10.90 4.30 16.62
CA GLY A 162 11.04 3.53 17.86
C GLY A 162 12.47 3.55 18.38
N GLN A 163 12.62 3.29 19.67
CA GLN A 163 13.93 3.14 20.33
C GLN A 163 14.43 1.70 20.14
N ILE A 164 15.73 1.52 19.92
CA ILE A 164 16.35 0.20 19.92
C ILE A 164 16.27 -0.38 21.33
N ARG A 165 15.89 -1.65 21.44
CA ARG A 165 15.82 -2.36 22.71
C ARG A 165 17.16 -2.31 23.45
N ASN A 166 17.12 -2.03 24.73
CA ASN A 166 18.28 -1.89 25.62
C ASN A 166 19.21 -0.71 25.29
N HIS A 167 18.84 0.16 24.33
CA HIS A 167 19.59 1.37 23.95
C HIS A 167 18.66 2.59 23.94
N PRO A 168 18.36 3.19 25.13
CA PRO A 168 17.38 4.28 25.24
C PRO A 168 17.79 5.56 24.50
N ASP A 169 19.10 5.76 24.27
CA ASP A 169 19.64 6.92 23.58
C ASP A 169 19.68 6.74 22.06
N THR A 170 18.82 5.88 21.51
CA THR A 170 18.72 5.62 20.09
C THR A 170 17.30 5.80 19.58
N LEU A 171 17.16 6.30 18.35
CA LEU A 171 15.88 6.42 17.65
C LEU A 171 16.01 5.87 16.25
N VAL A 172 15.20 4.88 15.89
CA VAL A 172 15.14 4.31 14.53
C VAL A 172 13.87 4.76 13.84
N THR A 173 14.00 5.26 12.62
CA THR A 173 12.88 5.61 11.75
C THR A 173 12.80 4.59 10.61
N ASP A 174 11.64 3.89 10.49
CA ASP A 174 11.36 3.00 9.35
C ASP A 174 10.95 3.86 8.14
N LEU A 175 11.83 3.91 7.12
CA LEU A 175 11.56 4.63 5.89
C LEU A 175 10.76 3.75 4.91
N PRO A 176 9.98 4.34 4.01
CA PRO A 176 9.30 3.59 2.95
C PRO A 176 10.28 2.74 2.14
N GLY A 177 9.80 1.60 1.62
CA GLY A 177 10.58 0.75 0.72
C GLY A 177 10.70 1.39 -0.65
N ILE A 178 11.91 1.68 -1.07
CA ILE A 178 12.21 2.35 -2.35
C ILE A 178 13.23 1.53 -3.16
N TYR A 179 13.24 1.73 -4.45
CA TYR A 179 14.22 1.09 -5.33
C TYR A 179 15.36 2.02 -5.74
N SER A 180 15.11 3.31 -5.74
CA SER A 180 16.10 4.35 -6.04
C SER A 180 15.79 5.64 -5.30
N MET A 181 16.75 6.58 -5.32
CA MET A 181 16.61 7.93 -4.77
C MET A 181 16.08 8.93 -5.81
N SER A 182 15.60 8.44 -6.96
CA SER A 182 15.00 9.28 -8.00
C SER A 182 13.55 9.66 -7.62
N PRO A 183 13.08 10.90 -7.84
CA PRO A 183 11.80 11.40 -7.35
C PRO A 183 10.62 10.91 -8.22
N TYR A 184 10.40 9.60 -8.26
CA TYR A 184 9.34 8.97 -9.06
C TYR A 184 8.03 8.81 -8.29
N SER A 185 8.10 8.37 -7.04
CA SER A 185 6.95 8.21 -6.16
C SER A 185 7.06 9.10 -4.91
N SER A 186 5.93 9.28 -4.19
CA SER A 186 5.93 10.00 -2.92
C SER A 186 6.82 9.34 -1.86
N GLU A 187 6.97 8.01 -1.91
CA GLU A 187 7.81 7.22 -1.01
C GLU A 187 9.30 7.55 -1.20
N GLU A 188 9.74 7.65 -2.45
CA GLU A 188 11.11 8.01 -2.80
C GLU A 188 11.45 9.46 -2.43
N ILE A 189 10.51 10.38 -2.69
CA ILE A 189 10.65 11.80 -2.29
C ILE A 189 10.79 11.90 -0.77
N VAL A 190 9.93 11.22 0.00
CA VAL A 190 9.95 11.24 1.47
C VAL A 190 11.26 10.69 2.02
N THR A 191 11.70 9.54 1.52
CA THR A 191 12.94 8.90 1.96
C THR A 191 14.14 9.80 1.69
N ARG A 192 14.21 10.38 0.48
CA ARG A 192 15.26 11.32 0.08
C ARG A 192 15.27 12.57 0.96
N GLU A 193 14.11 13.22 1.13
CA GLU A 193 14.01 14.41 1.97
C GLU A 193 14.37 14.13 3.42
N PHE A 194 13.97 12.99 3.96
CA PHE A 194 14.31 12.58 5.31
C PHE A 194 15.83 12.49 5.47
N ILE A 195 16.52 11.76 4.60
CA ILE A 195 17.97 11.56 4.73
C ILE A 195 18.73 12.87 4.54
N ILE A 196 18.38 13.68 3.53
CA ILE A 196 19.10 14.93 3.20
C ILE A 196 18.80 16.03 4.23
N LYS A 197 17.52 16.22 4.64
CA LYS A 197 17.12 17.33 5.51
C LYS A 197 17.26 17.01 6.99
N GLN A 198 16.90 15.79 7.43
CA GLN A 198 16.95 15.39 8.84
C GLN A 198 18.35 14.93 9.26
N LYS A 199 19.21 14.57 8.29
CA LYS A 199 20.61 14.15 8.52
C LYS A 199 20.74 13.16 9.68
N PRO A 200 20.19 11.92 9.55
CA PRO A 200 20.32 10.92 10.60
C PRO A 200 21.78 10.65 10.92
N THR A 201 22.10 10.31 12.17
CA THR A 201 23.48 10.00 12.59
C THR A 201 24.02 8.73 11.92
N GLY A 202 23.13 7.86 11.42
CA GLY A 202 23.52 6.68 10.67
C GLY A 202 22.37 6.10 9.84
N ILE A 203 22.73 5.31 8.83
CA ILE A 203 21.79 4.56 7.99
C ILE A 203 21.98 3.06 8.24
N ILE A 204 20.89 2.34 8.51
CA ILE A 204 20.87 0.88 8.46
C ILE A 204 20.25 0.50 7.11
N ASN A 205 21.07 0.12 6.14
CA ASN A 205 20.61 -0.29 4.83
C ASN A 205 20.36 -1.80 4.78
N ILE A 206 19.13 -2.22 4.49
CA ILE A 206 18.73 -3.62 4.42
C ILE A 206 18.74 -4.08 2.98
N VAL A 207 19.49 -5.17 2.73
CA VAL A 207 19.67 -5.81 1.43
C VAL A 207 19.20 -7.25 1.52
N ASP A 208 18.35 -7.68 0.60
CA ASP A 208 17.96 -9.08 0.44
C ASP A 208 19.09 -9.87 -0.24
N ALA A 209 19.70 -10.81 0.49
CA ALA A 209 20.80 -11.64 -0.02
C ALA A 209 20.36 -12.53 -1.20
N THR A 210 19.06 -12.88 -1.31
CA THR A 210 18.55 -13.72 -2.40
C THR A 210 18.42 -12.95 -3.72
N ASN A 211 18.32 -11.60 -3.65
CA ASN A 211 18.21 -10.67 -4.79
C ASN A 211 19.21 -9.52 -4.66
N ILE A 212 20.44 -9.85 -4.33
CA ILE A 212 21.47 -8.88 -3.93
C ILE A 212 21.78 -7.84 -5.01
N GLU A 213 21.90 -8.24 -6.29
CA GLU A 213 22.19 -7.32 -7.39
C GLU A 213 21.17 -6.19 -7.48
N ARG A 214 19.93 -6.53 -7.34
CA ARG A 214 18.84 -5.56 -7.37
C ARG A 214 18.87 -4.58 -6.20
N ASN A 215 19.11 -5.11 -5.00
CA ASN A 215 19.08 -4.30 -3.80
C ASN A 215 20.28 -3.37 -3.69
N LEU A 216 21.44 -3.76 -4.22
CA LEU A 216 22.66 -2.96 -4.20
C LEU A 216 22.56 -1.67 -5.03
N TYR A 217 21.62 -1.55 -5.97
CA TYR A 217 21.45 -0.31 -6.72
C TYR A 217 21.08 0.88 -5.81
N LEU A 218 20.16 0.66 -4.88
CA LEU A 218 19.84 1.65 -3.85
C LEU A 218 21.05 1.89 -2.92
N THR A 219 21.77 0.83 -2.55
CA THR A 219 22.97 0.93 -1.71
C THR A 219 24.02 1.86 -2.33
N MET A 220 24.25 1.76 -3.65
CA MET A 220 25.17 2.67 -4.34
C MET A 220 24.75 4.14 -4.19
N GLN A 221 23.48 4.45 -4.34
CA GLN A 221 22.97 5.82 -4.20
C GLN A 221 23.02 6.32 -2.74
N LEU A 222 22.83 5.43 -1.77
CA LEU A 222 22.96 5.77 -0.35
C LEU A 222 24.42 6.06 0.04
N LEU A 223 25.38 5.34 -0.55
CA LEU A 223 26.82 5.57 -0.37
C LEU A 223 27.27 6.96 -0.89
N GLU A 224 26.65 7.44 -1.98
CA GLU A 224 26.90 8.78 -2.52
C GLU A 224 26.44 9.91 -1.58
N LEU A 225 25.58 9.61 -0.57
CA LEU A 225 25.11 10.60 0.42
C LEU A 225 26.10 10.90 1.54
N ASP A 226 27.20 10.19 1.65
CA ASP A 226 28.27 10.40 2.65
C ASP A 226 27.77 10.39 4.10
N VAL A 227 26.76 9.57 4.39
CA VAL A 227 26.22 9.36 5.74
C VAL A 227 26.77 8.06 6.32
N PRO A 228 27.17 8.00 7.61
CA PRO A 228 27.57 6.77 8.28
C PRO A 228 26.56 5.64 8.03
N MET A 229 27.01 4.47 7.54
CA MET A 229 26.10 3.42 7.09
C MET A 229 26.60 2.02 7.44
N VAL A 230 25.67 1.15 7.81
CA VAL A 230 25.88 -0.31 7.96
C VAL A 230 24.93 -1.04 7.01
N LEU A 231 25.43 -2.05 6.32
CA LEU A 231 24.62 -2.90 5.45
C LEU A 231 24.15 -4.15 6.23
N ALA A 232 22.84 -4.30 6.41
CA ALA A 232 22.23 -5.49 6.97
C ALA A 232 21.86 -6.45 5.83
N LEU A 233 22.69 -7.49 5.62
CA LEU A 233 22.46 -8.51 4.59
C LEU A 233 21.46 -9.53 5.10
N ASN A 234 20.19 -9.35 4.78
CA ASN A 234 19.07 -10.13 5.30
C ASN A 234 18.76 -11.38 4.45
N MET A 235 17.95 -12.28 4.99
CA MET A 235 17.55 -13.56 4.37
C MET A 235 18.73 -14.52 4.13
N MET A 236 19.75 -14.43 4.95
CA MET A 236 20.92 -15.32 4.88
C MET A 236 20.56 -16.78 5.16
N ASP A 237 19.50 -17.04 5.89
CA ASP A 237 18.96 -18.39 6.12
C ASP A 237 18.39 -19.00 4.83
N GLU A 238 17.69 -18.21 3.99
CA GLU A 238 17.20 -18.66 2.69
C GLU A 238 18.38 -18.86 1.71
N MET A 239 19.33 -17.92 1.70
CA MET A 239 20.53 -18.00 0.85
C MET A 239 21.33 -19.28 1.12
N ARG A 240 21.63 -19.56 2.41
CA ARG A 240 22.35 -20.78 2.83
C ARG A 240 21.52 -22.04 2.59
N GLY A 241 20.20 -21.99 2.86
CA GLY A 241 19.28 -23.13 2.65
C GLY A 241 19.20 -23.59 1.19
N ASN A 242 19.48 -22.68 0.25
CA ASN A 242 19.53 -22.95 -1.18
C ASN A 242 20.94 -23.26 -1.71
N GLY A 243 21.94 -23.37 -0.82
CA GLY A 243 23.33 -23.69 -1.19
C GLY A 243 24.13 -22.51 -1.75
N GLY A 244 23.63 -21.28 -1.55
CA GLY A 244 24.37 -20.06 -1.88
C GLY A 244 25.20 -19.57 -0.70
N SER A 245 26.16 -18.69 -0.96
CA SER A 245 26.96 -18.02 0.08
C SER A 245 27.43 -16.66 -0.39
N VAL A 246 27.78 -15.80 0.57
CA VAL A 246 28.33 -14.46 0.31
C VAL A 246 29.65 -14.32 1.07
N ARG A 247 30.67 -13.86 0.39
CA ARG A 247 31.99 -13.54 0.99
C ARG A 247 31.90 -12.17 1.66
N ILE A 248 31.47 -12.13 2.91
CA ILE A 248 31.20 -10.90 3.67
C ILE A 248 32.42 -9.98 3.69
N ASN A 249 33.58 -10.46 4.10
CA ASN A 249 34.82 -9.65 4.20
C ASN A 249 35.22 -8.98 2.89
N LYS A 250 35.00 -9.69 1.76
CA LYS A 250 35.29 -9.12 0.44
C LYS A 250 34.23 -8.11 0.02
N LEU A 251 32.96 -8.38 0.34
CA LEU A 251 31.88 -7.46 0.09
C LEU A 251 32.08 -6.14 0.85
N GLU A 252 32.44 -6.21 2.13
CA GLU A 252 32.80 -5.04 2.95
C GLU A 252 33.95 -4.24 2.36
N SER A 253 35.05 -4.92 1.98
CA SER A 253 36.22 -4.25 1.42
C SER A 253 35.92 -3.56 0.09
N MET A 254 34.96 -4.08 -0.70
CA MET A 254 34.59 -3.49 -1.99
C MET A 254 33.57 -2.37 -1.85
N LEU A 255 32.68 -2.45 -0.85
CA LEU A 255 31.68 -1.41 -0.57
C LEU A 255 32.24 -0.29 0.32
N GLY A 256 33.22 -0.59 1.14
CA GLY A 256 33.82 0.37 2.08
C GLY A 256 32.95 0.67 3.29
N ILE A 257 32.06 -0.25 3.69
CA ILE A 257 31.17 -0.16 4.84
C ILE A 257 31.05 -1.53 5.52
N PRO A 258 30.73 -1.61 6.81
CA PRO A 258 30.43 -2.85 7.51
C PRO A 258 29.21 -3.56 6.93
N VAL A 259 29.31 -4.88 6.75
CA VAL A 259 28.22 -5.76 6.26
C VAL A 259 27.94 -6.84 7.28
N VAL A 260 26.75 -6.82 7.85
CA VAL A 260 26.33 -7.80 8.88
C VAL A 260 25.33 -8.78 8.30
N PRO A 261 25.65 -10.08 8.23
CA PRO A 261 24.73 -11.11 7.78
C PRO A 261 23.65 -11.38 8.83
N ILE A 262 22.37 -11.22 8.46
CA ILE A 262 21.25 -11.39 9.38
C ILE A 262 20.16 -12.30 8.82
N SER A 263 19.32 -12.81 9.72
CA SER A 263 17.98 -13.30 9.40
C SER A 263 16.99 -12.62 10.35
N ALA A 264 16.33 -11.57 9.86
CA ALA A 264 15.35 -10.83 10.65
C ALA A 264 14.16 -11.72 11.09
N ALA A 265 13.76 -12.69 10.25
CA ALA A 265 12.69 -13.64 10.57
C ALA A 265 13.05 -14.58 11.74
N LYS A 266 14.32 -15.00 11.84
CA LYS A 266 14.82 -15.90 12.89
C LYS A 266 15.49 -15.17 14.06
N ASN A 267 15.60 -13.85 13.99
CA ASN A 267 16.30 -13.02 14.97
C ASN A 267 17.80 -13.38 15.10
N GLU A 268 18.45 -13.76 13.98
CA GLU A 268 19.88 -14.07 13.91
C GLU A 268 20.68 -12.84 13.46
N GLY A 269 21.83 -12.56 14.09
CA GLY A 269 22.75 -11.47 13.74
C GLY A 269 22.28 -10.07 14.16
N ILE A 270 21.13 -9.93 14.83
CA ILE A 270 20.54 -8.61 15.16
C ILE A 270 21.38 -7.85 16.19
N THR A 271 21.88 -8.54 17.21
CA THR A 271 22.72 -7.91 18.25
C THR A 271 24.02 -7.36 17.65
N GLU A 272 24.62 -8.11 16.74
CA GLU A 272 25.83 -7.70 16.02
C GLU A 272 25.55 -6.49 15.13
N LEU A 273 24.44 -6.51 14.40
CA LEU A 273 23.99 -5.35 13.61
C LEU A 273 23.83 -4.09 14.47
N ILE A 274 23.20 -4.19 15.64
CA ILE A 274 23.01 -3.07 16.57
C ILE A 274 24.36 -2.51 17.02
N ASN A 275 25.31 -3.38 17.40
CA ASN A 275 26.63 -2.97 17.86
C ASN A 275 27.37 -2.22 16.76
N HIS A 276 27.36 -2.73 15.52
CA HIS A 276 27.98 -2.04 14.37
C HIS A 276 27.29 -0.72 14.03
N ALA A 277 25.96 -0.68 14.04
CA ALA A 277 25.21 0.54 13.75
C ALA A 277 25.54 1.64 14.77
N ILE A 278 25.53 1.31 16.07
CA ILE A 278 25.87 2.26 17.14
C ILE A 278 27.32 2.73 17.00
N HIS A 279 28.26 1.82 16.74
CA HIS A 279 29.67 2.16 16.59
C HIS A 279 29.89 3.15 15.44
N VAL A 280 29.42 2.81 14.23
CA VAL A 280 29.54 3.64 13.03
C VAL A 280 28.89 5.02 13.23
N ALA A 281 27.71 5.08 13.88
CA ALA A 281 27.05 6.34 14.15
C ALA A 281 27.75 7.16 15.23
N GLN A 282 28.28 6.50 16.28
CA GLN A 282 28.95 7.18 17.39
C GLN A 282 30.29 7.81 16.96
N TYR A 283 31.05 7.13 16.11
CA TYR A 283 32.33 7.61 15.62
C TYR A 283 32.24 8.35 14.29
N GLN A 284 31.03 8.45 13.71
CA GLN A 284 30.76 9.11 12.43
C GLN A 284 31.61 8.53 11.28
N GLU A 285 31.69 7.21 11.25
CA GLU A 285 32.44 6.49 10.22
C GLU A 285 31.73 6.58 8.88
N LYS A 286 32.28 7.41 8.00
CA LYS A 286 31.76 7.59 6.64
C LYS A 286 32.17 6.45 5.71
N PRO A 287 31.37 6.18 4.67
CA PRO A 287 31.75 5.20 3.65
C PRO A 287 33.10 5.51 3.04
N SER A 288 34.03 4.54 3.05
CA SER A 288 35.36 4.74 2.46
C SER A 288 35.36 4.75 0.92
N ARG A 289 34.24 4.35 0.30
CA ARG A 289 34.05 4.35 -1.15
C ARG A 289 32.76 5.07 -1.53
N GLN A 290 32.91 6.11 -2.36
CA GLN A 290 31.80 6.86 -2.96
C GLN A 290 31.89 6.86 -4.48
N ASP A 291 33.04 6.54 -5.04
CA ASP A 291 33.26 6.44 -6.48
C ASP A 291 33.20 4.99 -6.96
N PHE A 292 32.30 4.73 -7.89
CA PHE A 292 32.04 3.43 -8.50
C PHE A 292 32.44 3.37 -9.97
N CYS A 293 33.06 4.44 -10.47
CA CYS A 293 33.54 4.52 -11.85
C CYS A 293 34.71 3.56 -12.06
N ASP A 294 34.76 2.92 -13.22
CA ASP A 294 35.91 2.20 -13.70
C ASP A 294 36.69 3.12 -14.67
N GLU A 295 37.86 3.57 -14.23
CA GLU A 295 38.74 4.47 -15.03
C GLU A 295 39.18 3.86 -16.35
N ASN A 296 39.18 2.52 -16.42
CA ASN A 296 39.58 1.79 -17.63
C ASN A 296 38.42 1.52 -18.58
N SER A 297 37.18 1.64 -18.10
CA SER A 297 36.01 1.43 -18.92
C SER A 297 35.72 2.65 -19.80
N HIS A 298 35.68 2.46 -21.11
CA HIS A 298 35.37 3.51 -22.09
C HIS A 298 36.22 4.77 -21.87
N ASN A 299 37.55 4.60 -21.69
CA ASN A 299 38.51 5.67 -21.41
C ASN A 299 38.13 6.55 -20.19
N GLY A 300 37.33 6.06 -19.24
CA GLY A 300 36.92 6.81 -18.05
C GLY A 300 36.00 7.99 -18.33
N ALA A 301 35.20 7.98 -19.39
CA ALA A 301 34.32 9.09 -19.77
C ALA A 301 33.37 9.52 -18.66
N VAL A 302 32.69 8.57 -17.99
CA VAL A 302 31.78 8.85 -16.87
C VAL A 302 32.53 9.39 -15.66
N HIS A 303 33.71 8.83 -15.36
CA HIS A 303 34.57 9.29 -14.26
C HIS A 303 34.99 10.76 -14.46
N ARG A 304 35.52 11.11 -15.64
CA ARG A 304 35.92 12.49 -15.95
C ARG A 304 34.75 13.46 -15.88
N CYS A 305 33.58 13.06 -16.42
CA CYS A 305 32.36 13.86 -16.39
C CYS A 305 31.96 14.18 -14.94
N LEU A 306 31.82 13.16 -14.10
CA LEU A 306 31.38 13.35 -12.71
C LEU A 306 32.37 14.15 -11.89
N HIS A 307 33.68 13.90 -12.04
CA HIS A 307 34.73 14.68 -11.36
C HIS A 307 34.76 16.14 -11.79
N ALA A 308 34.63 16.44 -13.09
CA ALA A 308 34.56 17.81 -13.58
C ALA A 308 33.35 18.56 -13.04
N ILE A 309 32.18 17.90 -13.01
CA ILE A 309 30.97 18.49 -12.46
C ILE A 309 31.10 18.69 -10.94
N MET A 310 31.65 17.73 -10.20
CA MET A 310 31.91 17.86 -8.76
C MET A 310 32.70 19.11 -8.42
N HIS A 311 33.75 19.40 -9.13
CA HIS A 311 34.57 20.62 -8.93
C HIS A 311 33.77 21.90 -9.24
N LEU A 312 32.92 21.88 -10.26
CA LEU A 312 32.08 23.05 -10.60
C LEU A 312 31.01 23.36 -9.57
N ILE A 313 30.42 22.34 -8.94
CA ILE A 313 29.27 22.52 -8.06
C ILE A 313 29.62 22.47 -6.57
N GLU A 314 30.86 22.30 -6.18
CA GLU A 314 31.32 22.06 -4.79
C GLU A 314 30.75 23.14 -3.84
N ASP A 315 30.94 24.40 -4.15
CA ASP A 315 30.46 25.53 -3.33
C ASP A 315 28.94 25.61 -3.26
N HIS A 316 28.25 25.29 -4.34
CA HIS A 316 26.79 25.25 -4.44
C HIS A 316 26.21 24.09 -3.63
N ALA A 317 26.83 22.92 -3.71
CA ALA A 317 26.42 21.73 -2.99
C ALA A 317 26.60 21.89 -1.46
N VAL A 318 27.73 22.46 -1.04
CA VAL A 318 27.99 22.79 0.39
C VAL A 318 26.95 23.77 0.91
N ARG A 319 26.64 24.85 0.17
CA ARG A 319 25.59 25.83 0.53
C ARG A 319 24.21 25.21 0.62
N ALA A 320 23.87 24.31 -0.32
CA ALA A 320 22.59 23.59 -0.32
C ALA A 320 22.54 22.47 0.73
N GLY A 321 23.67 22.10 1.35
CA GLY A 321 23.76 21.01 2.31
C GLY A 321 23.57 19.62 1.69
N ILE A 322 23.85 19.47 0.38
CA ILE A 322 23.73 18.23 -0.39
C ILE A 322 25.14 17.70 -0.64
N PRO A 323 25.41 16.38 -0.42
CA PRO A 323 26.71 15.79 -0.73
C PRO A 323 27.09 15.97 -2.20
N VAL A 324 28.33 16.41 -2.46
CA VAL A 324 28.79 16.83 -3.80
C VAL A 324 28.67 15.69 -4.82
N ARG A 325 29.06 14.46 -4.44
CA ARG A 325 28.99 13.30 -5.33
C ARG A 325 27.56 12.97 -5.72
N PHE A 326 26.66 12.96 -4.74
CA PHE A 326 25.23 12.73 -4.99
C PHE A 326 24.64 13.83 -5.89
N ALA A 327 24.99 15.11 -5.62
CA ALA A 327 24.54 16.22 -6.44
C ALA A 327 25.02 16.11 -7.90
N ALA A 328 26.29 15.74 -8.12
CA ALA A 328 26.85 15.58 -9.47
C ALA A 328 26.15 14.43 -10.23
N SER A 329 26.01 13.26 -9.60
CA SER A 329 25.31 12.12 -10.21
C SER A 329 23.87 12.47 -10.59
N LYS A 330 23.14 13.18 -9.70
CA LYS A 330 21.75 13.59 -9.94
C LYS A 330 21.59 14.70 -10.99
N LEU A 331 22.56 15.61 -11.10
CA LEU A 331 22.59 16.60 -12.18
C LEU A 331 22.76 15.92 -13.55
N VAL A 332 23.68 14.95 -13.66
CA VAL A 332 23.84 14.17 -14.89
C VAL A 332 22.58 13.40 -15.24
N GLU A 333 21.88 12.83 -14.26
CA GLU A 333 20.58 12.16 -14.45
C GLU A 333 19.45 13.15 -14.82
N GLY A 334 19.63 14.47 -14.71
CA GLY A 334 18.63 15.48 -15.02
C GLY A 334 17.60 15.69 -13.90
N ASP A 335 17.98 15.50 -12.65
CA ASP A 335 17.11 15.67 -11.47
C ASP A 335 16.83 17.17 -11.19
N GLN A 336 15.64 17.62 -11.54
CA GLN A 336 15.20 19.00 -11.39
C GLN A 336 15.20 19.51 -9.93
N LEU A 337 14.97 18.62 -8.95
CA LEU A 337 14.97 19.00 -7.54
C LEU A 337 16.38 19.37 -7.06
N VAL A 338 17.40 18.65 -7.52
CA VAL A 338 18.80 18.97 -7.23
C VAL A 338 19.24 20.21 -7.97
N GLU A 339 18.91 20.32 -9.27
CA GLU A 339 19.23 21.51 -10.07
C GLU A 339 18.68 22.81 -9.42
N GLN A 340 17.41 22.79 -8.99
CA GLN A 340 16.80 23.92 -8.29
C GLN A 340 17.44 24.21 -6.93
N ALA A 341 17.81 23.17 -6.18
CA ALA A 341 18.41 23.33 -4.86
C ALA A 341 19.84 23.92 -4.93
N LEU A 342 20.59 23.59 -5.95
CA LEU A 342 21.94 24.11 -6.17
C LEU A 342 21.95 25.57 -6.61
N ASN A 343 20.88 26.07 -7.22
CA ASN A 343 20.74 27.47 -7.71
C ASN A 343 21.96 27.91 -8.54
N LEU A 344 22.27 27.11 -9.58
CA LEU A 344 23.41 27.36 -10.47
C LEU A 344 23.16 28.55 -11.39
N GLU A 345 24.23 29.29 -11.73
CA GLU A 345 24.20 30.35 -12.73
C GLU A 345 24.06 29.76 -14.15
N GLN A 346 23.61 30.60 -15.08
CA GLN A 346 23.38 30.17 -16.47
C GLN A 346 24.66 29.65 -17.14
N ASN A 347 25.77 30.31 -16.92
CA ASN A 347 27.09 29.89 -17.48
C ASN A 347 27.53 28.52 -16.91
N GLU A 348 27.28 28.27 -15.64
CA GLU A 348 27.59 26.99 -15.00
C GLU A 348 26.73 25.85 -15.57
N LYS A 349 25.45 26.09 -15.80
CA LYS A 349 24.54 25.14 -16.45
C LYS A 349 25.01 24.79 -17.87
N GLU A 350 25.39 25.79 -18.65
CA GLU A 350 25.91 25.59 -19.99
C GLU A 350 27.24 24.80 -20.01
N MET A 351 28.11 25.04 -19.05
CA MET A 351 29.36 24.29 -18.90
C MET A 351 29.11 22.84 -18.49
N ILE A 352 28.18 22.62 -17.52
CA ILE A 352 27.76 21.26 -17.10
C ILE A 352 27.17 20.51 -18.29
N GLU A 353 26.29 21.15 -19.05
CA GLU A 353 25.69 20.54 -20.22
C GLU A 353 26.73 20.16 -21.28
N HIS A 354 27.71 21.02 -21.52
CA HIS A 354 28.83 20.71 -22.44
C HIS A 354 29.63 19.49 -22.00
N ILE A 355 29.96 19.37 -20.71
CA ILE A 355 30.68 18.21 -20.13
C ILE A 355 29.84 16.94 -20.30
N ILE A 356 28.51 17.03 -20.07
CA ILE A 356 27.60 15.88 -20.20
C ILE A 356 27.51 15.43 -21.66
N VAL A 357 27.30 16.35 -22.59
CA VAL A 357 27.24 16.04 -24.04
C VAL A 357 28.52 15.37 -24.52
N GLN A 358 29.68 15.85 -24.08
CA GLN A 358 30.95 15.20 -24.41
C GLN A 358 31.01 13.74 -23.91
N MET A 359 30.53 13.47 -22.69
CA MET A 359 30.41 12.11 -22.17
C MET A 359 29.47 11.25 -23.00
N GLU A 360 28.29 11.78 -23.39
CA GLU A 360 27.32 11.07 -24.22
C GLU A 360 27.93 10.70 -25.58
N GLU A 361 28.66 11.58 -26.22
CA GLU A 361 29.34 11.32 -27.49
C GLU A 361 30.42 10.24 -27.36
N GLU A 362 31.22 10.30 -26.30
CA GLU A 362 32.25 9.30 -26.01
C GLU A 362 31.67 7.92 -25.67
N ARG A 363 30.51 7.87 -24.98
CA ARG A 363 29.85 6.63 -24.57
C ARG A 363 28.95 6.05 -25.65
N GLY A 364 28.42 6.85 -26.55
CA GLY A 364 27.43 6.46 -27.54
C GLY A 364 26.05 6.10 -26.94
N ILE A 365 25.82 6.45 -25.66
CA ILE A 365 24.56 6.27 -24.93
C ILE A 365 24.23 7.54 -24.14
N ASP A 366 22.96 7.78 -23.87
CA ASP A 366 22.54 8.97 -23.15
C ASP A 366 23.00 8.99 -21.68
N ARG A 367 22.99 10.19 -21.09
CA ARG A 367 23.49 10.51 -19.74
C ARG A 367 22.91 9.64 -18.64
N SER A 368 21.62 9.44 -18.64
CA SER A 368 20.94 8.65 -17.59
C SER A 368 21.26 7.16 -17.72
N ALA A 369 21.33 6.64 -18.96
CA ALA A 369 21.74 5.27 -19.21
C ALA A 369 23.23 5.04 -18.86
N ALA A 370 24.09 6.03 -19.08
CA ALA A 370 25.52 5.95 -18.74
C ALA A 370 25.74 5.83 -17.22
N ILE A 371 25.01 6.59 -16.42
CA ILE A 371 25.07 6.51 -14.94
C ILE A 371 24.50 5.17 -14.44
N ALA A 372 23.37 4.72 -14.99
CA ALA A 372 22.79 3.44 -14.64
C ALA A 372 23.72 2.27 -15.01
N ASP A 373 24.31 2.28 -16.20
CA ASP A 373 25.28 1.27 -16.68
C ASP A 373 26.53 1.23 -15.78
N MET A 374 27.07 2.38 -15.40
CA MET A 374 28.18 2.46 -14.44
C MET A 374 27.85 1.72 -13.14
N ARG A 375 26.68 2.00 -12.53
CA ARG A 375 26.28 1.36 -11.27
C ARG A 375 26.04 -0.14 -11.44
N PHE A 376 25.33 -0.56 -12.47
CA PHE A 376 25.07 -1.99 -12.71
C PHE A 376 26.33 -2.77 -13.06
N SER A 377 27.25 -2.19 -13.82
CA SER A 377 28.55 -2.79 -14.13
C SER A 377 29.38 -3.01 -12.86
N PHE A 378 29.39 -2.02 -11.96
CA PHE A 378 30.07 -2.18 -10.66
C PHE A 378 29.38 -3.26 -9.80
N ILE A 379 28.07 -3.27 -9.72
CA ILE A 379 27.29 -4.28 -8.96
C ILE A 379 27.56 -5.67 -9.52
N GLN A 380 27.57 -5.85 -10.83
CA GLN A 380 27.86 -7.14 -11.45
C GLN A 380 29.28 -7.62 -11.11
N LYS A 381 30.31 -6.75 -11.26
CA LYS A 381 31.69 -7.05 -10.88
C LYS A 381 31.81 -7.42 -9.39
N LEU A 382 31.09 -6.72 -8.52
CA LEU A 382 31.05 -6.98 -7.09
C LEU A 382 30.40 -8.34 -6.81
N CYS A 383 29.23 -8.63 -7.38
CA CYS A 383 28.52 -9.88 -7.15
C CYS A 383 29.27 -11.09 -7.73
N ASP A 384 29.91 -10.97 -8.90
CA ASP A 384 30.72 -12.04 -9.47
C ASP A 384 31.90 -12.45 -8.58
N GLN A 385 32.41 -11.51 -7.79
CA GLN A 385 33.56 -11.75 -6.89
C GLN A 385 33.16 -12.16 -5.47
N THR A 386 31.95 -11.81 -5.02
CA THR A 386 31.53 -11.96 -3.61
C THR A 386 30.39 -12.93 -3.41
N VAL A 387 29.55 -13.17 -4.43
CA VAL A 387 28.32 -13.95 -4.29
C VAL A 387 28.45 -15.29 -5.03
N ILE A 388 28.27 -16.38 -4.31
CA ILE A 388 28.05 -17.69 -4.90
C ILE A 388 26.54 -17.89 -5.01
N LYS A 389 26.02 -17.70 -6.24
CA LYS A 389 24.60 -17.86 -6.49
C LYS A 389 24.16 -19.29 -6.21
N PRO A 390 23.09 -19.50 -5.43
CA PRO A 390 22.46 -20.81 -5.36
C PRO A 390 21.95 -21.20 -6.75
N GLY A 391 21.70 -22.48 -6.98
CA GLY A 391 20.86 -22.93 -8.08
C GLY A 391 19.49 -22.25 -8.04
N GLU A 392 18.55 -22.64 -8.90
CA GLU A 392 17.17 -22.14 -8.76
C GLU A 392 16.70 -22.38 -7.33
N SER A 393 16.27 -21.30 -6.64
CA SER A 393 15.84 -21.42 -5.25
C SER A 393 14.58 -22.30 -5.20
N LYS A 394 14.51 -23.19 -4.21
CA LYS A 394 13.33 -24.06 -4.03
C LYS A 394 12.06 -23.25 -3.86
N GLU A 395 12.17 -22.08 -3.23
CA GLU A 395 11.09 -21.10 -3.02
C GLU A 395 10.62 -20.53 -4.35
N HIS A 396 11.54 -20.20 -5.24
CA HIS A 396 11.21 -19.69 -6.56
C HIS A 396 10.54 -20.76 -7.44
N GLU A 397 11.08 -21.99 -7.45
CA GLU A 397 10.46 -23.12 -8.17
C GLU A 397 9.05 -23.41 -7.66
N ARG A 398 8.86 -23.42 -6.33
CA ARG A 398 7.56 -23.57 -5.70
C ARG A 398 6.61 -22.44 -6.09
N SER A 399 7.08 -21.18 -6.04
CA SER A 399 6.30 -20.00 -6.42
C SER A 399 5.86 -20.08 -7.87
N ARG A 400 6.74 -20.50 -8.80
CA ARG A 400 6.42 -20.70 -10.21
C ARG A 400 5.33 -21.76 -10.44
N LYS A 401 5.39 -22.88 -9.70
CA LYS A 401 4.35 -23.93 -9.76
C LYS A 401 3.00 -23.42 -9.24
N ILE A 402 2.98 -22.64 -8.16
CA ILE A 402 1.78 -22.02 -7.61
C ILE A 402 1.24 -20.97 -8.59
N ASP A 403 2.10 -20.13 -9.14
CA ASP A 403 1.73 -19.09 -10.10
C ASP A 403 1.16 -19.67 -11.40
N ALA A 404 1.59 -20.87 -11.83
CA ALA A 404 1.00 -21.53 -13.00
C ALA A 404 -0.52 -21.74 -12.85
N VAL A 405 -1.00 -21.92 -11.60
CA VAL A 405 -2.43 -22.06 -11.29
C VAL A 405 -3.06 -20.70 -10.96
N LEU A 406 -2.46 -19.92 -10.06
CA LEU A 406 -3.05 -18.68 -9.54
C LEU A 406 -2.99 -17.50 -10.51
N THR A 407 -2.04 -17.51 -11.45
CA THR A 407 -1.90 -16.47 -12.49
C THR A 407 -2.07 -17.06 -13.92
N GLY A 408 -2.58 -18.28 -14.04
CA GLY A 408 -2.82 -18.93 -15.33
C GLY A 408 -3.91 -18.20 -16.12
N ARG A 409 -3.82 -18.25 -17.47
CA ARG A 409 -4.72 -17.51 -18.39
C ARG A 409 -6.21 -17.72 -18.13
N TYR A 410 -6.64 -18.93 -17.80
CA TYR A 410 -8.04 -19.29 -17.56
C TYR A 410 -8.36 -19.54 -16.09
N THR A 411 -7.36 -19.83 -15.26
CA THR A 411 -7.52 -20.22 -13.86
C THR A 411 -7.47 -19.03 -12.90
N ALA A 412 -6.80 -17.94 -13.26
CA ALA A 412 -6.57 -16.80 -12.37
C ALA A 412 -7.85 -16.19 -11.80
N LEU A 413 -8.83 -15.83 -12.66
CA LEU A 413 -10.08 -15.21 -12.20
C LEU A 413 -10.97 -16.16 -11.39
N PRO A 414 -11.19 -17.44 -11.81
CA PRO A 414 -11.92 -18.41 -11.01
C PRO A 414 -11.26 -18.68 -9.65
N MET A 415 -9.93 -18.85 -9.60
CA MET A 415 -9.20 -19.06 -8.34
C MET A 415 -9.26 -17.85 -7.43
N PHE A 416 -9.12 -16.65 -8.00
CA PHE A 416 -9.32 -15.42 -7.25
C PHE A 416 -10.73 -15.34 -6.64
N ALA A 417 -11.77 -15.60 -7.42
CA ALA A 417 -13.15 -15.61 -6.95
C ALA A 417 -13.36 -16.69 -5.85
N ALA A 418 -12.80 -17.89 -6.02
CA ALA A 418 -12.89 -18.96 -5.04
C ALA A 418 -12.19 -18.62 -3.71
N ILE A 419 -10.98 -18.06 -3.77
CA ILE A 419 -10.24 -17.64 -2.56
C ILE A 419 -10.98 -16.51 -1.83
N MET A 420 -11.48 -15.51 -2.56
CA MET A 420 -12.24 -14.41 -1.94
C MET A 420 -13.58 -14.90 -1.37
N ALA A 421 -14.29 -15.80 -2.08
CA ALA A 421 -15.51 -16.42 -1.57
C ALA A 421 -15.25 -17.21 -0.29
N LEU A 422 -14.15 -17.97 -0.22
CA LEU A 422 -13.74 -18.71 0.97
C LEU A 422 -13.43 -17.76 2.14
N VAL A 423 -12.67 -16.71 1.90
CA VAL A 423 -12.35 -15.71 2.93
C VAL A 423 -13.62 -15.04 3.46
N PHE A 424 -14.51 -14.62 2.58
CA PHE A 424 -15.78 -14.01 2.98
C PHE A 424 -16.71 -15.00 3.70
N TRP A 425 -16.79 -16.24 3.22
CA TRP A 425 -17.58 -17.28 3.89
C TRP A 425 -17.08 -17.57 5.30
N LEU A 426 -15.76 -17.70 5.49
CA LEU A 426 -15.17 -17.90 6.81
C LEU A 426 -15.37 -16.67 7.71
N THR A 427 -15.21 -15.47 7.18
CA THR A 427 -15.33 -14.23 7.94
C THR A 427 -16.78 -13.96 8.36
N PHE A 428 -17.73 -14.05 7.43
CA PHE A 428 -19.12 -13.61 7.67
C PHE A 428 -20.07 -14.77 7.97
N GLY A 429 -19.73 -16.00 7.57
CA GLY A 429 -20.60 -17.14 7.75
C GLY A 429 -20.24 -18.03 8.94
N VAL A 430 -18.97 -18.20 9.25
CA VAL A 430 -18.55 -19.20 10.24
C VAL A 430 -17.85 -18.56 11.44
N ILE A 431 -16.61 -18.09 11.25
CA ILE A 431 -15.77 -17.65 12.37
C ILE A 431 -16.25 -16.31 12.91
N GLY A 432 -16.38 -15.32 12.05
CA GLY A 432 -16.75 -13.96 12.45
C GLY A 432 -18.19 -13.91 12.98
N ALA A 433 -19.14 -14.56 12.32
CA ALA A 433 -20.53 -14.65 12.80
C ALA A 433 -20.64 -15.40 14.14
N GLY A 434 -19.90 -16.50 14.32
CA GLY A 434 -19.88 -17.24 15.59
C GLY A 434 -19.34 -16.39 16.75
N LEU A 435 -18.24 -15.66 16.51
CA LEU A 435 -17.66 -14.76 17.50
C LEU A 435 -18.54 -13.53 17.76
N GLN A 436 -19.25 -13.03 16.74
CA GLN A 436 -20.21 -11.94 16.86
C GLN A 436 -21.37 -12.36 17.77
N ASN A 437 -21.98 -13.53 17.56
CA ASN A 437 -23.05 -14.02 18.41
C ASN A 437 -22.64 -14.13 19.89
N VAL A 438 -21.42 -14.59 20.17
CA VAL A 438 -20.88 -14.64 21.54
C VAL A 438 -20.77 -13.23 22.13
N MET A 439 -20.29 -12.26 21.34
CA MET A 439 -20.16 -10.87 21.76
C MET A 439 -21.54 -10.24 22.02
N GLU A 440 -22.53 -10.47 21.13
CA GLU A 440 -23.90 -9.99 21.29
C GLU A 440 -24.54 -10.52 22.57
N ILE A 441 -24.46 -11.84 22.82
CA ILE A 441 -24.94 -12.44 24.07
C ILE A 441 -24.30 -11.78 25.28
N GLY A 442 -23.01 -11.50 25.23
CA GLY A 442 -22.30 -10.81 26.32
C GLY A 442 -22.78 -9.38 26.54
N ILE A 443 -22.96 -8.64 25.45
CA ILE A 443 -23.45 -7.25 25.51
C ILE A 443 -24.90 -7.22 26.02
N ASP A 444 -25.77 -8.09 25.52
CA ASP A 444 -27.18 -8.18 25.94
C ASP A 444 -27.29 -8.56 27.42
N TRP A 445 -26.48 -9.53 27.87
CA TRP A 445 -26.44 -9.88 29.29
C TRP A 445 -26.01 -8.68 30.18
N LEU A 446 -24.99 -7.92 29.73
CA LEU A 446 -24.51 -6.75 30.47
C LEU A 446 -25.58 -5.63 30.47
N THR A 447 -26.26 -5.43 29.35
CA THR A 447 -27.34 -4.45 29.18
C THR A 447 -28.50 -4.81 30.12
N GLN A 448 -28.98 -6.06 30.13
CA GLN A 448 -30.05 -6.52 31.00
C GLN A 448 -29.71 -6.41 32.49
N LYS A 449 -28.48 -6.71 32.87
CA LYS A 449 -28.01 -6.55 34.25
C LYS A 449 -27.98 -5.07 34.66
N THR A 450 -27.53 -4.20 33.78
CA THR A 450 -27.49 -2.76 34.04
C THR A 450 -28.89 -2.17 34.13
N ASP A 451 -29.79 -2.57 33.23
CA ASP A 451 -31.21 -2.20 33.21
C ASP A 451 -31.90 -2.59 34.53
N ALA A 452 -31.72 -3.83 34.97
CA ALA A 452 -32.28 -4.33 36.23
C ALA A 452 -31.75 -3.55 37.46
N VAL A 453 -30.44 -3.20 37.49
CA VAL A 453 -29.86 -2.44 38.58
C VAL A 453 -30.41 -1.00 38.59
N MET A 454 -30.49 -0.36 37.43
CA MET A 454 -31.00 1.02 37.31
C MET A 454 -32.48 1.10 37.66
N THR A 455 -33.26 0.11 37.29
CA THR A 455 -34.68 -0.02 37.67
C THR A 455 -34.83 -0.21 39.18
N LEU A 456 -34.00 -1.05 39.82
CA LEU A 456 -34.00 -1.25 41.27
C LEU A 456 -33.65 0.03 42.05
N TRP A 457 -32.78 0.85 41.52
CA TRP A 457 -32.35 2.12 42.11
C TRP A 457 -33.31 3.27 41.79
N GLN A 458 -34.38 3.05 41.04
CA GLN A 458 -35.33 4.06 40.58
C GLN A 458 -34.63 5.29 39.97
N VAL A 459 -33.67 5.02 39.11
CA VAL A 459 -32.91 6.07 38.40
C VAL A 459 -33.89 6.86 37.52
N ASN A 460 -33.65 8.18 37.41
CA ASN A 460 -34.43 9.05 36.52
C ASN A 460 -34.51 8.49 35.07
N ASP A 461 -35.75 8.51 34.51
CA ASP A 461 -36.07 7.94 33.20
C ASP A 461 -35.13 8.45 32.06
N VAL A 462 -34.73 9.73 32.11
CA VAL A 462 -33.81 10.33 31.15
C VAL A 462 -32.43 9.69 31.27
N LEU A 463 -31.91 9.50 32.47
CA LEU A 463 -30.62 8.88 32.69
C LEU A 463 -30.64 7.40 32.40
N HIS A 464 -31.76 6.72 32.68
CA HIS A 464 -31.98 5.32 32.33
C HIS A 464 -31.92 5.12 30.80
N SER A 465 -32.72 5.88 30.04
CA SER A 465 -32.73 5.84 28.57
C SER A 465 -31.36 6.24 27.97
N LEU A 466 -30.69 7.24 28.53
CA LEU A 466 -29.35 7.61 28.11
C LEU A 466 -28.36 6.44 28.22
N VAL A 467 -28.38 5.72 29.33
CA VAL A 467 -27.43 4.61 29.55
C VAL A 467 -27.82 3.40 28.70
N ILE A 468 -29.09 2.97 28.71
CA ILE A 468 -29.53 1.77 28.00
C ILE A 468 -29.59 2.03 26.49
N ASP A 469 -30.36 3.04 26.07
CA ASP A 469 -30.60 3.29 24.63
C ASP A 469 -29.46 4.08 23.96
N GLY A 470 -28.91 5.08 24.65
CA GLY A 470 -27.84 5.91 24.10
C GLY A 470 -26.47 5.22 24.13
N ILE A 471 -26.07 4.63 25.26
CA ILE A 471 -24.74 4.07 25.45
C ILE A 471 -24.72 2.59 25.08
N PHE A 472 -25.50 1.73 25.76
CA PHE A 472 -25.41 0.29 25.52
C PHE A 472 -25.86 -0.11 24.10
N ASN A 473 -26.96 0.39 23.60
CA ASN A 473 -27.40 0.11 22.24
C ASN A 473 -26.48 0.73 21.20
N GLY A 474 -26.02 1.97 21.41
CA GLY A 474 -25.12 2.67 20.49
C GLY A 474 -23.71 2.06 20.43
N VAL A 475 -23.08 1.83 21.58
CA VAL A 475 -21.75 1.25 21.67
C VAL A 475 -21.77 -0.26 21.44
N GLY A 476 -22.80 -0.94 21.95
CA GLY A 476 -22.98 -2.38 21.82
C GLY A 476 -23.04 -2.81 20.35
N SER A 477 -23.78 -2.08 19.51
CA SER A 477 -23.83 -2.35 18.07
C SER A 477 -22.46 -2.28 17.39
N VAL A 478 -21.59 -1.37 17.83
CA VAL A 478 -20.22 -1.27 17.29
C VAL A 478 -19.33 -2.41 17.76
N LEU A 479 -19.42 -2.75 19.05
CA LEU A 479 -18.63 -3.81 19.64
C LEU A 479 -19.02 -5.19 19.08
N SER A 480 -20.31 -5.41 18.76
CA SER A 480 -20.76 -6.66 18.16
C SER A 480 -20.13 -6.96 16.81
N PHE A 481 -19.80 -5.94 16.01
CA PHE A 481 -19.10 -6.11 14.72
C PHE A 481 -17.57 -6.23 14.82
N LEU A 482 -16.97 -5.94 15.96
CA LEU A 482 -15.54 -6.00 16.14
C LEU A 482 -14.94 -7.38 15.80
N PRO A 483 -15.51 -8.51 16.23
CA PRO A 483 -14.99 -9.85 15.91
C PRO A 483 -14.95 -10.14 14.40
N ILE A 484 -15.97 -9.73 13.66
CA ILE A 484 -15.99 -9.86 12.20
C ILE A 484 -14.85 -9.09 11.56
N ILE A 485 -14.65 -7.85 12.01
CA ILE A 485 -13.59 -6.97 11.47
C ILE A 485 -12.21 -7.54 11.79
N VAL A 486 -11.99 -8.04 13.00
CA VAL A 486 -10.73 -8.69 13.41
C VAL A 486 -10.47 -9.94 12.57
N THR A 487 -11.50 -10.76 12.36
CA THR A 487 -11.39 -11.96 11.50
C THR A 487 -11.09 -11.61 10.05
N LEU A 488 -11.73 -10.57 9.52
CA LEU A 488 -11.43 -10.07 8.17
C LEU A 488 -9.97 -9.60 8.06
N PHE A 489 -9.49 -8.84 9.03
CA PHE A 489 -8.09 -8.39 9.04
C PHE A 489 -7.11 -9.55 9.16
N LEU A 490 -7.44 -10.61 9.91
CA LEU A 490 -6.63 -11.82 10.00
C LEU A 490 -6.43 -12.44 8.62
N PHE A 491 -7.52 -12.70 7.89
CA PHE A 491 -7.43 -13.30 6.55
C PHE A 491 -6.75 -12.38 5.54
N LEU A 492 -7.04 -11.08 5.55
CA LEU A 492 -6.39 -10.12 4.67
C LEU A 492 -4.88 -10.04 4.95
N SER A 493 -4.48 -10.05 6.21
CA SER A 493 -3.05 -10.04 6.58
C SER A 493 -2.35 -11.34 6.17
N LEU A 494 -3.04 -12.49 6.24
CA LEU A 494 -2.54 -13.75 5.70
C LEU A 494 -2.31 -13.69 4.19
N LEU A 495 -3.27 -13.14 3.43
CA LEU A 495 -3.15 -12.98 1.98
C LEU A 495 -2.07 -11.96 1.59
N GLU A 496 -1.91 -10.90 2.36
CA GLU A 496 -0.89 -9.86 2.15
C GLU A 496 0.52 -10.43 2.41
N ASP A 497 0.74 -11.04 3.56
CA ASP A 497 2.04 -11.58 3.97
C ASP A 497 2.47 -12.80 3.13
N SER A 498 1.52 -13.57 2.60
CA SER A 498 1.80 -14.68 1.68
C SER A 498 2.31 -14.25 0.30
N GLY A 499 2.17 -12.95 -0.08
CA GLY A 499 2.49 -12.44 -1.42
C GLY A 499 1.38 -12.64 -2.46
N TYR A 500 0.20 -13.17 -2.07
CA TYR A 500 -0.92 -13.38 -3.00
C TYR A 500 -1.52 -12.07 -3.52
N MET A 501 -1.58 -11.02 -2.68
CA MET A 501 -2.18 -9.73 -3.08
C MET A 501 -1.41 -9.04 -4.22
N ALA A 502 -0.10 -9.26 -4.33
CA ALA A 502 0.69 -8.80 -5.46
C ALA A 502 0.24 -9.44 -6.79
N ARG A 503 -0.09 -10.76 -6.77
CA ARG A 503 -0.63 -11.47 -7.95
C ARG A 503 -2.00 -10.97 -8.33
N VAL A 504 -2.85 -10.71 -7.35
CA VAL A 504 -4.19 -10.12 -7.61
C VAL A 504 -4.04 -8.77 -8.30
N ALA A 505 -3.14 -7.91 -7.83
CA ALA A 505 -2.86 -6.62 -8.46
C ALA A 505 -2.34 -6.79 -9.91
N PHE A 506 -1.46 -7.77 -10.14
CA PHE A 506 -0.93 -8.11 -11.46
C PHE A 506 -2.04 -8.58 -12.44
N VAL A 507 -2.92 -9.48 -11.99
CA VAL A 507 -4.04 -9.99 -12.81
C VAL A 507 -5.05 -8.88 -13.13
N MET A 508 -5.31 -7.99 -12.16
CA MET A 508 -6.37 -6.97 -12.27
C MET A 508 -5.91 -5.64 -12.88
N ASP A 509 -4.61 -5.48 -13.23
CA ASP A 509 -4.11 -4.19 -13.76
C ASP A 509 -4.81 -3.78 -15.07
N LYS A 510 -4.93 -4.69 -16.02
CA LYS A 510 -5.54 -4.38 -17.34
C LYS A 510 -7.00 -3.92 -17.26
N PRO A 511 -7.92 -4.62 -16.56
CA PRO A 511 -9.30 -4.15 -16.44
C PRO A 511 -9.42 -2.84 -15.65
N LEU A 512 -8.66 -2.66 -14.57
CA LEU A 512 -8.71 -1.45 -13.76
C LEU A 512 -8.16 -0.22 -14.50
N ARG A 513 -7.12 -0.40 -15.32
CA ARG A 513 -6.58 0.66 -16.16
C ARG A 513 -7.60 1.19 -17.17
N LYS A 514 -8.47 0.32 -17.72
CA LYS A 514 -9.56 0.77 -18.61
C LYS A 514 -10.48 1.79 -17.96
N ILE A 515 -10.69 1.68 -16.66
CA ILE A 515 -11.48 2.64 -15.88
C ILE A 515 -10.64 3.74 -15.22
N GLY A 516 -9.34 3.77 -15.47
CA GLY A 516 -8.42 4.82 -15.02
C GLY A 516 -7.74 4.59 -13.68
N LEU A 517 -7.72 3.33 -13.18
CA LEU A 517 -7.06 2.93 -11.93
C LEU A 517 -5.89 1.99 -12.19
N SER A 518 -4.94 1.93 -11.28
CA SER A 518 -3.86 0.93 -11.28
C SER A 518 -4.35 -0.41 -10.70
N GLY A 519 -3.67 -1.51 -11.04
CA GLY A 519 -3.98 -2.85 -10.51
C GLY A 519 -3.97 -2.94 -8.99
N ARG A 520 -3.14 -2.14 -8.32
CA ARG A 520 -3.08 -2.07 -6.85
C ARG A 520 -4.39 -1.58 -6.21
N SER A 521 -5.21 -0.80 -6.93
CA SER A 521 -6.49 -0.30 -6.43
C SER A 521 -7.53 -1.39 -6.16
N ILE A 522 -7.33 -2.60 -6.70
CA ILE A 522 -8.23 -3.74 -6.43
C ILE A 522 -8.27 -4.10 -4.95
N VAL A 523 -7.13 -4.02 -4.25
CA VAL A 523 -7.02 -4.43 -2.84
C VAL A 523 -7.93 -3.61 -1.93
N PRO A 524 -7.84 -2.26 -1.90
CA PRO A 524 -8.79 -1.43 -1.16
C PRO A 524 -10.26 -1.66 -1.53
N MET A 525 -10.54 -1.86 -2.83
CA MET A 525 -11.91 -2.10 -3.30
C MET A 525 -12.47 -3.44 -2.79
N LEU A 526 -11.65 -4.51 -2.80
CA LEU A 526 -12.04 -5.81 -2.26
C LEU A 526 -12.30 -5.74 -0.75
N VAL A 527 -11.44 -5.07 -0.01
CA VAL A 527 -11.65 -4.82 1.43
C VAL A 527 -12.96 -4.07 1.66
N GLY A 528 -13.32 -3.17 0.74
CA GLY A 528 -14.57 -2.40 0.75
C GLY A 528 -15.84 -3.27 0.71
N PHE A 529 -15.81 -4.47 0.12
CA PHE A 529 -16.93 -5.44 0.20
C PHE A 529 -17.15 -5.97 1.63
N GLY A 530 -16.11 -6.04 2.43
CA GLY A 530 -16.24 -6.34 3.85
C GLY A 530 -16.70 -5.11 4.65
N CYS A 531 -15.88 -4.06 4.62
CA CYS A 531 -16.15 -2.79 5.30
C CYS A 531 -15.47 -1.63 4.59
N THR A 532 -16.18 -0.53 4.40
CA THR A 532 -15.67 0.68 3.74
C THR A 532 -14.53 1.33 4.53
N VAL A 533 -14.55 1.28 5.88
CA VAL A 533 -13.53 1.90 6.74
C VAL A 533 -12.14 1.34 6.46
N PRO A 534 -11.88 0.02 6.61
CA PRO A 534 -10.59 -0.56 6.28
C PRO A 534 -10.28 -0.46 4.78
N GLY A 535 -11.29 -0.47 3.90
CA GLY A 535 -11.09 -0.24 2.46
C GLY A 535 -10.48 1.12 2.17
N VAL A 536 -10.97 2.17 2.80
CA VAL A 536 -10.41 3.53 2.70
C VAL A 536 -9.00 3.59 3.29
N MET A 537 -8.78 2.98 4.45
CA MET A 537 -7.44 2.94 5.08
C MET A 537 -6.41 2.20 4.23
N ALA A 538 -6.80 1.11 3.57
CA ALA A 538 -5.92 0.34 2.69
C ALA A 538 -5.43 1.15 1.47
N THR A 539 -6.09 2.25 1.11
CA THR A 539 -5.65 3.11 0.00
C THR A 539 -4.32 3.83 0.25
N ARG A 540 -3.81 3.83 1.48
CA ARG A 540 -2.49 4.38 1.82
C ARG A 540 -1.35 3.68 1.11
N THR A 541 -1.54 2.41 0.74
CA THR A 541 -0.55 1.63 -0.03
C THR A 541 -0.47 2.02 -1.50
N LEU A 542 -1.34 2.93 -1.96
CA LEU A 542 -1.34 3.40 -3.34
C LEU A 542 -0.35 4.55 -3.53
N PRO A 543 0.61 4.44 -4.46
CA PRO A 543 1.68 5.41 -4.65
C PRO A 543 1.19 6.74 -5.26
N SER A 544 0.04 6.73 -5.93
CA SER A 544 -0.52 7.91 -6.59
C SER A 544 -1.61 8.57 -5.76
N ALA A 545 -1.47 9.86 -5.48
CA ALA A 545 -2.52 10.67 -4.85
C ALA A 545 -3.82 10.70 -5.69
N ARG A 546 -3.70 10.65 -7.03
CA ARG A 546 -4.83 10.57 -7.96
C ARG A 546 -5.58 9.24 -7.80
N ASP A 547 -4.86 8.11 -7.91
CA ASP A 547 -5.45 6.77 -7.78
C ASP A 547 -6.05 6.57 -6.39
N ARG A 548 -5.40 7.11 -5.35
CA ARG A 548 -5.90 7.08 -3.98
C ARG A 548 -7.23 7.82 -3.84
N LYS A 549 -7.33 9.07 -4.32
CA LYS A 549 -8.56 9.86 -4.28
C LYS A 549 -9.69 9.17 -5.03
N MET A 550 -9.41 8.67 -6.23
CA MET A 550 -10.38 7.97 -7.06
C MET A 550 -10.83 6.66 -6.41
N THR A 551 -9.91 5.85 -5.86
CA THR A 551 -10.26 4.60 -5.18
C THR A 551 -11.11 4.86 -3.92
N ILE A 552 -10.77 5.88 -3.11
CA ILE A 552 -11.57 6.26 -1.94
C ILE A 552 -12.98 6.67 -2.34
N MET A 553 -13.16 7.41 -3.44
CA MET A 553 -14.45 7.82 -3.94
C MET A 553 -15.31 6.62 -4.42
N LEU A 554 -14.66 5.58 -4.97
CA LEU A 554 -15.33 4.39 -5.51
C LEU A 554 -15.62 3.32 -4.47
N THR A 555 -14.81 3.21 -3.42
CA THR A 555 -14.95 2.16 -2.39
C THR A 555 -16.34 2.08 -1.77
N PRO A 556 -17.09 3.17 -1.47
CA PRO A 556 -18.42 3.08 -0.90
C PRO A 556 -19.51 2.51 -1.83
N PHE A 557 -19.28 2.42 -3.13
CA PHE A 557 -20.18 1.74 -4.07
C PHE A 557 -20.17 0.22 -3.89
N MET A 558 -19.11 -0.31 -3.29
CA MET A 558 -19.05 -1.73 -2.94
C MET A 558 -20.03 -2.03 -1.80
N SER A 559 -20.77 -3.12 -1.94
CA SER A 559 -21.73 -3.54 -0.92
C SER A 559 -21.02 -4.10 0.29
N CYS A 560 -20.90 -3.32 1.36
CA CYS A 560 -20.34 -3.82 2.63
C CYS A 560 -21.38 -4.70 3.38
N THR A 561 -20.89 -5.48 4.34
CA THR A 561 -21.74 -6.42 5.13
C THR A 561 -22.84 -5.75 5.90
N ALA A 562 -22.66 -4.52 6.38
CA ALA A 562 -23.71 -3.77 7.08
C ALA A 562 -24.93 -3.44 6.20
N LYS A 563 -24.83 -3.55 4.87
CA LYS A 563 -25.95 -3.41 3.94
C LYS A 563 -26.78 -4.69 3.80
N LEU A 564 -26.20 -5.87 4.12
CA LEU A 564 -26.87 -7.18 3.96
C LEU A 564 -28.19 -7.31 4.75
N PRO A 565 -28.28 -6.87 6.03
CA PRO A 565 -29.56 -6.91 6.75
C PRO A 565 -30.66 -6.12 6.02
N ILE A 566 -30.33 -4.96 5.41
CA ILE A 566 -31.30 -4.18 4.64
C ILE A 566 -31.80 -4.99 3.44
N TYR A 567 -30.87 -5.58 2.67
CA TYR A 567 -31.23 -6.38 1.50
C TYR A 567 -32.09 -7.60 1.90
N GLY A 568 -31.67 -8.33 2.94
CA GLY A 568 -32.38 -9.49 3.45
C GLY A 568 -33.80 -9.14 3.88
N PHE A 569 -33.97 -8.07 4.67
CA PHE A 569 -35.28 -7.62 5.16
C PHE A 569 -36.20 -7.24 4.00
N PHE A 570 -35.82 -6.33 3.13
CA PHE A 570 -36.68 -5.88 2.05
C PHE A 570 -36.98 -6.98 1.03
N THR A 571 -35.99 -7.83 0.70
CA THR A 571 -36.20 -8.91 -0.28
C THR A 571 -37.09 -10.01 0.28
N SER A 572 -37.03 -10.32 1.60
CA SER A 572 -37.90 -11.29 2.22
C SER A 572 -39.35 -10.80 2.31
N VAL A 573 -39.56 -9.50 2.54
CA VAL A 573 -40.92 -8.90 2.71
C VAL A 573 -41.59 -8.66 1.35
N PHE A 574 -40.87 -8.05 0.40
CA PHE A 574 -41.43 -7.61 -0.88
C PHE A 574 -41.22 -8.58 -2.04
N PHE A 575 -40.17 -9.41 -1.99
CA PHE A 575 -39.75 -10.29 -3.11
C PHE A 575 -39.38 -11.70 -2.65
N PRO A 576 -40.22 -12.41 -1.89
CA PRO A 576 -39.88 -13.68 -1.23
C PRO A 576 -39.45 -14.78 -2.22
N LYS A 577 -40.04 -14.80 -3.42
CA LYS A 577 -39.71 -15.81 -4.46
C LYS A 577 -38.40 -15.56 -5.19
N GLN A 578 -37.87 -14.34 -5.18
CA GLN A 578 -36.70 -13.91 -5.95
C GLN A 578 -35.61 -13.27 -5.09
N SER A 579 -35.70 -13.44 -3.78
CA SER A 579 -34.83 -12.78 -2.79
C SER A 579 -33.32 -12.95 -3.12
N GLY A 580 -32.87 -14.16 -3.38
CA GLY A 580 -31.45 -14.42 -3.71
C GLY A 580 -31.01 -13.76 -5.02
N LEU A 581 -31.87 -13.76 -6.05
CA LEU A 581 -31.55 -13.16 -7.35
C LEU A 581 -31.45 -11.63 -7.24
N ILE A 582 -32.35 -10.99 -6.50
CA ILE A 582 -32.33 -9.55 -6.27
C ILE A 582 -31.11 -9.15 -5.45
N MET A 583 -30.74 -9.93 -4.41
CA MET A 583 -29.52 -9.67 -3.64
C MET A 583 -28.26 -9.70 -4.53
N ILE A 584 -28.13 -10.73 -5.37
CA ILE A 584 -27.03 -10.82 -6.34
C ILE A 584 -27.08 -9.63 -7.31
N GLY A 585 -28.25 -9.29 -7.82
CA GLY A 585 -28.47 -8.13 -8.68
C GLY A 585 -28.02 -6.81 -8.06
N LEU A 586 -28.27 -6.59 -6.77
CA LEU A 586 -27.81 -5.39 -6.04
C LEU A 586 -26.29 -5.34 -5.93
N TYR A 587 -25.61 -6.47 -5.71
CA TYR A 587 -24.16 -6.51 -5.73
C TYR A 587 -23.58 -6.12 -7.09
N PHE A 588 -24.12 -6.70 -8.17
CA PHE A 588 -23.69 -6.35 -9.53
C PHE A 588 -24.02 -4.90 -9.88
N LEU A 589 -25.16 -4.39 -9.44
CA LEU A 589 -25.54 -2.99 -9.63
C LEU A 589 -24.55 -2.04 -8.94
N GLY A 590 -24.13 -2.34 -7.72
CA GLY A 590 -23.11 -1.57 -7.00
C GLY A 590 -21.78 -1.51 -7.77
N ILE A 591 -21.31 -2.66 -8.26
CA ILE A 591 -20.10 -2.74 -9.08
C ILE A 591 -20.27 -1.95 -10.39
N ALA A 592 -21.37 -2.11 -11.09
CA ALA A 592 -21.67 -1.40 -12.34
C ALA A 592 -21.71 0.12 -12.14
N MET A 593 -22.35 0.59 -11.07
CA MET A 593 -22.39 2.01 -10.72
C MET A 593 -20.98 2.53 -10.33
N GLY A 594 -20.17 1.73 -9.64
CA GLY A 594 -18.77 2.04 -9.37
C GLY A 594 -17.95 2.20 -10.66
N ILE A 595 -18.09 1.27 -11.61
CA ILE A 595 -17.42 1.33 -12.92
C ILE A 595 -17.89 2.56 -13.72
N LEU A 596 -19.20 2.81 -13.78
CA LEU A 596 -19.78 3.97 -14.48
C LEU A 596 -19.23 5.28 -13.88
N THR A 597 -19.24 5.39 -12.56
CA THR A 597 -18.67 6.54 -11.84
C THR A 597 -17.19 6.70 -12.13
N ALA A 598 -16.41 5.61 -12.15
CA ALA A 598 -14.99 5.64 -12.47
C ALA A 598 -14.73 6.18 -13.89
N VAL A 599 -15.48 5.70 -14.89
CA VAL A 599 -15.35 6.14 -16.28
C VAL A 599 -15.70 7.63 -16.43
N ILE A 600 -16.77 8.09 -15.79
CA ILE A 600 -17.16 9.50 -15.81
C ILE A 600 -16.10 10.36 -15.12
N SER A 601 -15.68 9.96 -13.92
CA SER A 601 -14.71 10.72 -13.12
C SER A 601 -13.33 10.79 -13.76
N ARG A 602 -12.91 9.76 -14.48
CA ARG A 602 -11.68 9.77 -15.29
C ARG A 602 -11.70 10.89 -16.33
N LYS A 603 -12.86 11.12 -16.96
CA LYS A 603 -13.00 12.14 -18.01
C LYS A 603 -13.19 13.56 -17.47
N THR A 604 -13.71 13.71 -16.25
CA THR A 604 -14.13 15.01 -15.68
C THR A 604 -13.20 15.54 -14.59
N MET A 605 -12.80 14.70 -13.64
CA MET A 605 -12.07 15.13 -12.44
C MET A 605 -10.63 14.62 -12.36
N PHE A 606 -10.38 13.41 -12.86
CA PHE A 606 -9.11 12.72 -12.70
C PHE A 606 -8.42 12.51 -14.05
N HIS A 607 -7.93 13.62 -14.63
CA HIS A 607 -7.20 13.58 -15.89
C HIS A 607 -5.81 12.94 -15.69
N GLY A 608 -5.23 12.39 -16.76
CA GLY A 608 -3.93 11.73 -16.77
C GLY A 608 -4.01 10.20 -16.77
N GLU A 609 -2.89 9.56 -16.98
CA GLU A 609 -2.78 8.11 -16.99
C GLU A 609 -2.59 7.54 -15.58
N ALA A 610 -3.01 6.29 -15.37
CA ALA A 610 -2.69 5.57 -14.16
C ALA A 610 -1.17 5.39 -14.04
N VAL A 611 -0.65 5.51 -12.81
CA VAL A 611 0.80 5.32 -12.56
C VAL A 611 1.28 4.01 -13.17
N PRO A 612 2.44 4.01 -13.84
CA PRO A 612 3.03 2.80 -14.40
C PRO A 612 3.10 1.67 -13.36
N PHE A 613 2.78 0.47 -13.81
CA PHE A 613 2.80 -0.70 -12.95
C PHE A 613 4.13 -1.44 -13.17
N VAL A 614 5.14 -1.02 -12.43
CA VAL A 614 6.40 -1.76 -12.34
C VAL A 614 6.45 -2.36 -10.95
N MET A 615 6.41 -3.69 -10.87
CA MET A 615 6.37 -4.41 -9.60
C MET A 615 7.10 -5.74 -9.70
N GLU A 616 7.81 -6.10 -8.66
CA GLU A 616 8.32 -7.45 -8.47
C GLU A 616 7.23 -8.32 -7.85
N LEU A 617 7.13 -9.56 -8.30
CA LEU A 617 6.28 -10.56 -7.68
C LEU A 617 7.10 -11.28 -6.59
N PRO A 618 6.86 -11.01 -5.29
CA PRO A 618 7.62 -11.66 -4.22
C PRO A 618 7.37 -13.17 -4.22
N ASN A 619 8.34 -13.98 -3.81
CA ASN A 619 8.13 -15.41 -3.62
C ASN A 619 7.03 -15.67 -2.59
N TYR A 620 6.23 -16.75 -2.80
CA TYR A 620 5.27 -17.16 -1.79
C TYR A 620 5.98 -17.63 -0.53
N ARG A 621 5.58 -17.05 0.59
CA ARG A 621 6.09 -17.40 1.91
C ARG A 621 4.93 -17.83 2.80
N LEU A 622 5.23 -18.75 3.73
CA LEU A 622 4.29 -19.05 4.79
C LEU A 622 4.26 -17.84 5.74
N PRO A 623 3.06 -17.27 5.97
CA PRO A 623 2.92 -16.11 6.87
C PRO A 623 3.42 -16.44 8.27
N GLY A 624 4.22 -15.56 8.84
CA GLY A 624 4.68 -15.67 10.22
C GLY A 624 3.53 -15.40 11.20
N ALA A 625 3.13 -16.38 12.01
CA ALA A 625 2.00 -16.24 12.93
C ALA A 625 2.10 -14.99 13.82
N LYS A 626 3.28 -14.70 14.36
CA LYS A 626 3.52 -13.51 15.19
C LYS A 626 3.31 -12.20 14.41
N ASN A 627 3.82 -12.13 13.19
CA ASN A 627 3.67 -10.93 12.34
C ASN A 627 2.21 -10.71 11.95
N VAL A 628 1.51 -11.78 11.54
CA VAL A 628 0.09 -11.70 11.16
C VAL A 628 -0.77 -11.25 12.35
N LEU A 629 -0.56 -11.83 13.53
CA LEU A 629 -1.30 -11.45 14.74
C LEU A 629 -1.00 -10.00 15.17
N GLN A 630 0.24 -9.56 15.07
CA GLN A 630 0.62 -8.20 15.37
C GLN A 630 -0.01 -7.21 14.37
N LEU A 631 0.08 -7.49 13.08
CA LEU A 631 -0.52 -6.66 12.03
C LEU A 631 -2.05 -6.59 12.14
N MET A 632 -2.69 -7.74 12.43
CA MET A 632 -4.11 -7.82 12.73
C MET A 632 -4.49 -6.95 13.93
N TRP A 633 -3.74 -7.06 15.03
CA TRP A 633 -3.99 -6.29 16.24
C TRP A 633 -3.81 -4.78 16.03
N ASP A 634 -2.76 -4.37 15.33
CA ASP A 634 -2.51 -2.95 15.03
C ASP A 634 -3.65 -2.35 14.20
N LYS A 635 -4.12 -3.07 13.16
CA LYS A 635 -5.27 -2.66 12.35
C LYS A 635 -6.58 -2.64 13.17
N ALA A 636 -6.79 -3.63 14.03
CA ALA A 636 -7.96 -3.71 14.90
C ALA A 636 -7.97 -2.59 15.95
N LYS A 637 -6.84 -2.32 16.59
CA LYS A 637 -6.67 -1.24 17.56
C LYS A 637 -6.93 0.13 16.93
N ASP A 638 -6.37 0.38 15.75
CA ASP A 638 -6.56 1.62 15.01
C ASP A 638 -8.03 1.83 14.62
N PHE A 639 -8.72 0.76 14.18
CA PHE A 639 -10.16 0.77 13.94
C PHE A 639 -10.95 1.09 15.21
N LEU A 640 -10.66 0.38 16.32
CA LEU A 640 -11.41 0.53 17.58
C LEU A 640 -11.28 1.96 18.13
N GLN A 641 -10.06 2.50 18.19
CA GLN A 641 -9.84 3.86 18.68
C GLN A 641 -10.58 4.92 17.86
N ARG A 642 -10.68 4.74 16.54
CA ARG A 642 -11.31 5.69 15.63
C ARG A 642 -12.81 5.55 15.57
N ALA A 643 -13.30 4.32 15.42
CA ALA A 643 -14.71 4.05 15.29
C ALA A 643 -15.45 4.32 16.61
N PHE A 644 -14.89 3.89 17.73
CA PHE A 644 -15.51 4.05 19.05
C PHE A 644 -15.83 5.51 19.36
N THR A 645 -14.86 6.42 19.26
CA THR A 645 -15.08 7.84 19.61
C THR A 645 -16.12 8.51 18.72
N VAL A 646 -16.03 8.30 17.39
CA VAL A 646 -16.92 8.97 16.43
C VAL A 646 -18.34 8.40 16.52
N ILE A 647 -18.46 7.07 16.60
CA ILE A 647 -19.79 6.42 16.64
C ILE A 647 -20.44 6.67 18.00
N PHE A 648 -19.68 6.62 19.09
CA PHE A 648 -20.19 6.93 20.42
C PHE A 648 -20.81 8.33 20.49
N MET A 649 -20.06 9.34 20.03
CA MET A 649 -20.57 10.73 20.02
C MET A 649 -21.81 10.87 19.14
N ALA A 650 -21.80 10.19 18.01
CA ALA A 650 -22.90 10.26 17.08
C ALA A 650 -24.14 9.48 17.60
N SER A 651 -23.97 8.35 18.30
CA SER A 651 -25.10 7.63 18.92
C SER A 651 -25.77 8.46 20.01
N LEU A 652 -25.00 9.20 20.80
CA LEU A 652 -25.56 10.14 21.79
C LEU A 652 -26.37 11.25 21.13
N VAL A 653 -25.89 11.80 20.02
CA VAL A 653 -26.63 12.83 19.27
C VAL A 653 -27.96 12.26 18.72
N ILE A 654 -27.94 11.07 18.12
CA ILE A 654 -29.18 10.46 17.60
C ILE A 654 -30.14 10.08 18.72
N TRP A 655 -29.64 9.49 19.83
CA TRP A 655 -30.47 9.23 21.01
C TRP A 655 -31.17 10.51 21.48
N PHE A 656 -30.43 11.61 21.60
CA PHE A 656 -30.98 12.90 21.98
C PHE A 656 -32.08 13.37 21.01
N LEU A 657 -31.86 13.29 19.72
CA LEU A 657 -32.81 13.68 18.68
C LEU A 657 -34.05 12.77 18.62
N GLN A 658 -33.91 11.51 19.02
CA GLN A 658 -35.04 10.53 19.08
C GLN A 658 -35.87 10.66 20.37
N THR A 659 -35.22 10.96 21.49
CA THR A 659 -35.85 10.94 22.82
C THR A 659 -36.49 12.27 23.16
N PHE A 660 -36.03 13.38 22.58
CA PHE A 660 -36.55 14.71 22.90
C PHE A 660 -37.37 15.32 21.74
N GLY A 661 -38.48 15.99 22.11
CA GLY A 661 -39.25 16.79 21.17
C GLY A 661 -38.71 18.22 21.02
N LEU A 662 -39.32 19.03 20.15
CA LEU A 662 -38.94 20.43 19.90
C LEU A 662 -38.98 21.33 21.15
N HIS A 663 -39.74 20.95 22.18
CA HIS A 663 -39.81 21.66 23.46
C HIS A 663 -38.84 21.11 24.51
N LEU A 664 -37.88 20.26 24.13
CA LEU A 664 -36.91 19.61 25.03
C LEU A 664 -37.55 18.77 26.14
N SER A 665 -38.75 18.29 25.95
CA SER A 665 -39.44 17.30 26.80
C SER A 665 -39.24 15.89 26.22
N MET A 666 -39.14 14.88 27.09
CA MET A 666 -39.14 13.49 26.67
C MET A 666 -40.46 13.18 25.95
N VAL A 667 -40.34 12.51 24.81
CA VAL A 667 -41.50 12.21 23.96
C VAL A 667 -41.92 10.77 24.16
N ALA A 668 -43.21 10.55 24.42
CA ALA A 668 -43.77 9.22 24.52
C ALA A 668 -44.00 8.55 23.17
N ASP A 669 -44.23 9.35 22.12
CA ASP A 669 -44.42 8.88 20.74
C ASP A 669 -43.26 9.37 19.86
N SER A 670 -42.59 8.48 19.15
CA SER A 670 -41.46 8.79 18.24
C SER A 670 -41.82 9.83 17.17
N LYS A 671 -43.10 10.05 16.87
CA LYS A 671 -43.59 11.02 15.91
C LYS A 671 -43.28 12.47 16.32
N ASP A 672 -43.30 12.75 17.62
CA ASP A 672 -43.10 14.09 18.17
C ASP A 672 -41.61 14.41 18.43
N SER A 673 -40.73 13.50 18.09
CA SER A 673 -39.28 13.68 18.25
C SER A 673 -38.68 14.72 17.29
N ILE A 674 -37.59 15.35 17.71
CA ILE A 674 -36.83 16.27 16.84
C ILE A 674 -36.40 15.56 15.56
N LEU A 675 -35.97 14.28 15.65
CA LEU A 675 -35.58 13.49 14.50
C LEU A 675 -36.71 13.29 13.50
N ALA A 676 -37.94 13.01 13.97
CA ALA A 676 -39.11 12.88 13.14
C ALA A 676 -39.49 14.20 12.45
N ALA A 677 -39.35 15.34 13.13
CA ALA A 677 -39.59 16.66 12.56
C ALA A 677 -38.58 16.96 11.43
N VAL A 678 -37.28 16.68 11.63
CA VAL A 678 -36.25 16.82 10.61
C VAL A 678 -36.51 15.88 9.43
N ALA A 679 -36.88 14.63 9.70
CA ALA A 679 -37.18 13.65 8.66
C ALA A 679 -38.42 14.06 7.84
N GLY A 680 -39.46 14.61 8.51
CA GLY A 680 -40.64 15.14 7.87
C GLY A 680 -40.33 16.32 6.90
N ALA A 681 -39.41 17.21 7.27
CA ALA A 681 -38.97 18.29 6.41
C ALA A 681 -38.15 17.81 5.17
N ILE A 682 -37.47 16.67 5.28
CA ILE A 682 -36.68 16.08 4.20
C ILE A 682 -37.53 15.14 3.32
N ALA A 683 -38.62 14.54 3.85
CA ALA A 683 -39.46 13.56 3.17
C ALA A 683 -39.94 14.00 1.76
N PRO A 684 -40.29 15.27 1.50
CA PRO A 684 -40.72 15.70 0.16
C PRO A 684 -39.65 15.50 -0.94
N ILE A 685 -38.35 15.50 -0.58
CA ILE A 685 -37.25 15.24 -1.52
C ILE A 685 -37.32 13.81 -2.05
N PHE A 686 -37.83 12.86 -1.25
CA PHE A 686 -37.94 11.45 -1.59
C PHE A 686 -39.32 11.05 -2.15
N ALA A 687 -40.28 11.97 -2.18
CA ALA A 687 -41.58 11.71 -2.77
C ALA A 687 -41.52 11.27 -4.26
N PRO A 688 -40.67 11.87 -5.13
CA PRO A 688 -40.53 11.42 -6.52
C PRO A 688 -39.95 10.01 -6.67
N LEU A 689 -39.37 9.45 -5.61
CA LEU A 689 -38.76 8.11 -5.57
C LEU A 689 -39.76 7.07 -5.07
N GLY A 690 -40.95 7.49 -4.65
CA GLY A 690 -42.01 6.63 -4.17
C GLY A 690 -41.94 6.28 -2.67
N PHE A 691 -41.05 6.89 -1.89
CA PHE A 691 -40.88 6.63 -0.45
C PHE A 691 -40.73 7.90 0.41
N GLY A 692 -41.52 8.92 0.12
CA GLY A 692 -41.56 10.20 0.86
C GLY A 692 -42.27 10.15 2.23
N ASP A 693 -42.17 9.04 2.99
CA ASP A 693 -42.71 8.92 4.33
C ASP A 693 -41.65 9.29 5.39
N TRP A 694 -42.09 10.06 6.43
CA TRP A 694 -41.21 10.52 7.48
C TRP A 694 -40.53 9.38 8.25
N ARG A 695 -41.17 8.22 8.41
CA ARG A 695 -40.65 7.03 9.10
C ARG A 695 -39.50 6.41 8.32
N ILE A 696 -39.63 6.36 6.99
CA ILE A 696 -38.59 5.90 6.09
C ILE A 696 -37.40 6.87 6.13
N CYS A 697 -37.65 8.18 6.06
CA CYS A 697 -36.61 9.19 6.15
C CYS A 697 -35.90 9.17 7.51
N THR A 698 -36.62 8.96 8.62
CA THR A 698 -35.99 8.76 9.94
C THR A 698 -35.08 7.56 9.96
N SER A 699 -35.48 6.43 9.36
CA SER A 699 -34.62 5.24 9.28
C SER A 699 -33.39 5.46 8.40
N LEU A 700 -33.50 6.22 7.32
CA LEU A 700 -32.34 6.58 6.47
C LEU A 700 -31.34 7.49 7.20
N ILE A 701 -31.84 8.42 8.04
CA ILE A 701 -30.97 9.25 8.89
C ILE A 701 -30.30 8.39 9.95
N ALA A 702 -31.00 7.47 10.60
CA ALA A 702 -30.39 6.50 11.52
C ALA A 702 -29.36 5.63 10.81
N GLY A 703 -29.65 5.20 9.58
CA GLY A 703 -28.73 4.45 8.73
C GLY A 703 -27.49 5.22 8.25
N PHE A 704 -27.45 6.52 8.41
CA PHE A 704 -26.24 7.32 8.22
C PHE A 704 -25.21 7.06 9.34
N MET A 705 -25.68 6.75 10.54
CA MET A 705 -24.83 6.33 11.66
C MET A 705 -24.26 4.95 11.41
N ALA A 706 -25.16 3.97 11.34
CA ALA A 706 -24.85 2.57 11.12
C ALA A 706 -25.92 1.99 10.19
N LYS A 707 -25.47 1.34 9.09
CA LYS A 707 -26.41 0.90 8.02
C LYS A 707 -27.47 -0.09 8.52
N GLU A 708 -27.11 -0.95 9.42
CA GLU A 708 -28.00 -1.93 10.06
C GLU A 708 -29.13 -1.29 10.83
N SER A 709 -28.94 -0.08 11.35
CA SER A 709 -29.97 0.66 12.09
C SER A 709 -31.19 1.05 11.23
N VAL A 710 -31.08 1.01 9.91
CA VAL A 710 -32.22 1.23 9.00
C VAL A 710 -33.33 0.23 9.30
N VAL A 711 -33.00 -1.06 9.42
CA VAL A 711 -34.00 -2.12 9.62
C VAL A 711 -34.59 -2.07 11.01
N SER A 712 -33.77 -1.90 12.04
CA SER A 712 -34.23 -1.81 13.41
C SER A 712 -35.17 -0.59 13.63
N THR A 713 -34.78 0.57 13.09
CA THR A 713 -35.63 1.78 13.16
C THR A 713 -36.94 1.60 12.39
N LEU A 714 -36.92 0.98 11.20
CA LEU A 714 -38.15 0.67 10.46
C LEU A 714 -39.06 -0.28 11.25
N SER A 715 -38.51 -1.32 11.85
CA SER A 715 -39.27 -2.29 12.66
C SER A 715 -39.96 -1.63 13.87
N VAL A 716 -39.29 -0.69 14.52
CA VAL A 716 -39.82 0.09 15.64
C VAL A 716 -40.94 1.05 15.17
N LEU A 717 -40.68 1.81 14.10
CA LEU A 717 -41.60 2.87 13.64
C LEU A 717 -42.85 2.34 12.94
N PHE A 718 -42.79 1.18 12.31
CA PHE A 718 -43.95 0.55 11.64
C PHE A 718 -44.64 -0.50 12.52
N GLY A 719 -43.96 -1.03 13.55
CA GLY A 719 -44.51 -2.02 14.47
C GLY A 719 -44.82 -3.39 13.84
N SER A 720 -45.23 -3.43 12.57
CA SER A 720 -45.48 -4.66 11.83
C SER A 720 -45.11 -4.56 10.34
N THR A 721 -44.79 -5.69 9.71
CA THR A 721 -44.55 -5.78 8.27
C THR A 721 -45.79 -5.45 7.42
N LYS A 722 -47.01 -5.65 7.97
CA LYS A 722 -48.25 -5.31 7.28
C LYS A 722 -48.38 -3.80 7.07
N THR A 723 -48.15 -3.02 8.10
CA THR A 723 -48.16 -1.55 8.02
C THR A 723 -47.14 -1.01 7.04
N LEU A 724 -45.99 -1.67 6.95
CA LEU A 724 -44.95 -1.31 5.95
C LEU A 724 -45.41 -1.58 4.53
N LEU A 725 -46.09 -2.71 4.29
CA LEU A 725 -46.68 -3.08 2.98
C LEU A 725 -47.82 -2.15 2.52
N GLU A 726 -48.53 -1.53 3.46
CA GLU A 726 -49.59 -0.54 3.17
C GLU A 726 -48.99 0.81 2.69
N VAL A 727 -47.83 1.16 3.18
CA VAL A 727 -47.17 2.45 2.87
C VAL A 727 -46.20 2.34 1.69
N LEU A 728 -45.56 1.19 1.50
CA LEU A 728 -44.52 1.00 0.50
C LEU A 728 -44.95 -0.04 -0.55
N SER A 729 -45.05 0.36 -1.80
CA SER A 729 -45.29 -0.56 -2.92
C SER A 729 -44.00 -1.38 -3.23
N PRO A 730 -44.09 -2.55 -3.89
CA PRO A 730 -42.91 -3.30 -4.32
C PRO A 730 -41.95 -2.49 -5.21
N LEU A 731 -42.46 -1.61 -6.06
CA LEU A 731 -41.69 -0.71 -6.89
C LEU A 731 -40.93 0.33 -6.05
N SER A 732 -41.63 0.94 -5.08
CA SER A 732 -41.02 1.88 -4.14
C SER A 732 -39.95 1.22 -3.26
N ALA A 733 -40.19 -0.04 -2.86
CA ALA A 733 -39.24 -0.85 -2.12
C ALA A 733 -37.96 -1.14 -2.97
N ALA A 734 -38.11 -1.43 -4.26
CA ALA A 734 -36.98 -1.60 -5.16
C ALA A 734 -36.19 -0.29 -5.32
N SER A 735 -36.86 0.84 -5.47
CA SER A 735 -36.24 2.18 -5.52
C SER A 735 -35.49 2.49 -4.22
N LEU A 736 -36.08 2.20 -3.06
CA LEU A 736 -35.44 2.38 -1.74
C LEU A 736 -34.22 1.47 -1.55
N LEU A 737 -34.27 0.21 -2.03
CA LEU A 737 -33.13 -0.70 -2.00
C LEU A 737 -31.94 -0.15 -2.80
N VAL A 738 -32.20 0.38 -4.00
CA VAL A 738 -31.15 1.00 -4.84
C VAL A 738 -30.61 2.27 -4.17
N PHE A 739 -31.47 3.06 -3.55
CA PHE A 739 -31.02 4.22 -2.78
C PHE A 739 -30.14 3.77 -1.59
N CYS A 740 -30.56 2.79 -0.80
CA CYS A 740 -29.80 2.26 0.32
C CYS A 740 -28.46 1.62 -0.08
N LEU A 741 -28.39 1.05 -1.29
CA LEU A 741 -27.15 0.54 -1.86
C LEU A 741 -26.12 1.67 -2.10
N LEU A 742 -26.54 2.78 -2.67
CA LEU A 742 -25.66 3.79 -3.26
C LEU A 742 -25.45 5.04 -2.38
N TYR A 743 -26.37 5.33 -1.44
CA TYR A 743 -26.30 6.55 -0.64
C TYR A 743 -25.10 6.53 0.32
N THR A 744 -24.81 7.67 0.91
CA THR A 744 -23.63 7.99 1.72
C THR A 744 -23.15 6.82 2.59
N PRO A 745 -21.85 6.59 2.75
CA PRO A 745 -21.29 5.62 3.68
C PRO A 745 -21.64 5.99 5.14
N CYS A 746 -21.44 5.05 6.07
CA CYS A 746 -21.63 5.29 7.50
C CYS A 746 -20.65 6.36 8.03
N ILE A 747 -20.98 6.98 9.16
CA ILE A 747 -20.19 8.08 9.75
C ILE A 747 -18.74 7.68 10.04
N ALA A 748 -18.49 6.42 10.40
CA ALA A 748 -17.14 5.89 10.58
C ALA A 748 -16.32 5.92 9.28
N ALA A 749 -16.95 5.56 8.15
CA ALA A 749 -16.29 5.63 6.85
C ALA A 749 -16.03 7.09 6.41
N ILE A 750 -16.97 7.99 6.66
CA ILE A 750 -16.80 9.43 6.39
C ILE A 750 -15.66 10.00 7.23
N SER A 751 -15.57 9.64 8.50
CA SER A 751 -14.47 10.03 9.36
C SER A 751 -13.11 9.55 8.82
N SER A 752 -13.05 8.31 8.30
CA SER A 752 -11.85 7.77 7.66
C SER A 752 -11.51 8.53 6.36
N ILE A 753 -12.51 8.82 5.52
CA ILE A 753 -12.34 9.63 4.30
C ILE A 753 -11.84 11.04 4.65
N LYS A 754 -12.42 11.67 5.69
CA LYS A 754 -11.97 13.00 6.17
C LYS A 754 -10.50 13.00 6.59
N ARG A 755 -10.05 11.94 7.23
CA ARG A 755 -8.66 11.81 7.66
C ARG A 755 -7.70 11.61 6.48
N GLU A 756 -8.12 10.82 5.47
CA GLU A 756 -7.27 10.52 4.30
C GLU A 756 -7.22 11.67 3.28
N LEU A 757 -8.32 12.38 3.08
CA LEU A 757 -8.45 13.40 2.02
C LEU A 757 -8.81 14.80 2.51
N GLY A 758 -9.11 14.95 3.80
CA GLY A 758 -9.55 16.22 4.39
C GLY A 758 -11.06 16.45 4.30
N THR A 759 -11.53 17.49 5.01
CA THR A 759 -12.97 17.76 5.20
C THR A 759 -13.66 18.10 3.88
N LYS A 760 -13.04 18.89 3.00
CA LYS A 760 -13.63 19.28 1.72
C LYS A 760 -13.98 18.08 0.85
N TRP A 761 -13.06 17.10 0.75
CA TRP A 761 -13.28 15.86 0.00
C TRP A 761 -14.32 14.96 0.65
N ALA A 762 -14.32 14.85 1.98
CA ALA A 762 -15.29 14.03 2.70
C ALA A 762 -16.74 14.54 2.45
N VAL A 763 -16.97 15.85 2.58
CA VAL A 763 -18.28 16.46 2.29
C VAL A 763 -18.64 16.31 0.81
N GLY A 764 -17.68 16.54 -0.09
CA GLY A 764 -17.90 16.39 -1.53
C GLY A 764 -18.32 14.97 -1.92
N ILE A 765 -17.67 13.93 -1.36
CA ILE A 765 -18.01 12.53 -1.62
C ILE A 765 -19.41 12.19 -1.07
N VAL A 766 -19.78 12.66 0.13
CA VAL A 766 -21.12 12.45 0.71
C VAL A 766 -22.20 13.03 -0.21
N LEU A 767 -22.04 14.30 -0.60
CA LEU A 767 -23.01 14.98 -1.48
C LEU A 767 -23.10 14.27 -2.85
N PHE A 768 -21.96 13.92 -3.41
CA PHE A 768 -21.89 13.21 -4.68
C PHE A 768 -22.59 11.84 -4.62
N GLN A 769 -22.36 11.05 -3.57
CA GLN A 769 -23.01 9.75 -3.43
C GLN A 769 -24.50 9.85 -3.18
N CYS A 770 -24.97 10.82 -2.37
CA CYS A 770 -26.39 11.08 -2.20
C CYS A 770 -27.05 11.47 -3.53
N ALA A 771 -26.38 12.30 -4.34
CA ALA A 771 -26.91 12.69 -5.65
C ALA A 771 -26.99 11.49 -6.62
N VAL A 772 -25.93 10.67 -6.69
CA VAL A 772 -25.92 9.45 -7.52
C VAL A 772 -26.98 8.46 -7.06
N ALA A 773 -27.14 8.26 -5.75
CA ALA A 773 -28.16 7.37 -5.17
C ALA A 773 -29.57 7.85 -5.52
N TRP A 774 -29.82 9.17 -5.40
CA TRP A 774 -31.11 9.77 -5.73
C TRP A 774 -31.44 9.59 -7.21
N VAL A 775 -30.52 9.93 -8.11
CA VAL A 775 -30.71 9.77 -9.56
C VAL A 775 -30.95 8.30 -9.94
N ALA A 776 -30.12 7.38 -9.41
CA ALA A 776 -30.29 5.95 -9.70
C ALA A 776 -31.62 5.39 -9.21
N ALA A 777 -32.04 5.74 -7.99
CA ALA A 777 -33.33 5.35 -7.43
C ALA A 777 -34.52 5.94 -8.23
N PHE A 778 -34.41 7.20 -8.66
CA PHE A 778 -35.38 7.85 -9.51
C PHE A 778 -35.55 7.17 -10.86
N VAL A 779 -34.43 6.83 -11.50
CA VAL A 779 -34.42 6.10 -12.79
C VAL A 779 -35.10 4.72 -12.63
N VAL A 780 -34.78 4.00 -11.54
CA VAL A 780 -35.40 2.70 -11.26
C VAL A 780 -36.90 2.84 -11.04
N HIS A 781 -37.33 3.85 -10.28
CA HIS A 781 -38.77 4.13 -10.06
C HIS A 781 -39.51 4.48 -11.35
N LEU A 782 -38.90 5.34 -12.18
CA LEU A 782 -39.47 5.79 -13.45
C LEU A 782 -39.59 4.65 -14.47
N ILE A 783 -38.53 3.82 -14.60
CA ILE A 783 -38.54 2.62 -15.46
C ILE A 783 -39.62 1.65 -14.98
N GLY A 784 -39.74 1.42 -13.67
CA GLY A 784 -40.73 0.53 -13.10
C GLY A 784 -42.17 1.01 -13.34
N MET A 785 -42.43 2.32 -13.22
CA MET A 785 -43.72 2.92 -13.57
C MET A 785 -44.02 2.75 -15.06
N ALA A 786 -43.06 2.98 -15.93
CA ALA A 786 -43.23 2.79 -17.37
C ALA A 786 -43.55 1.33 -17.73
N ILE A 787 -42.90 0.35 -17.06
CA ILE A 787 -43.18 -1.08 -17.24
C ILE A 787 -44.57 -1.41 -16.77
N LEU A 788 -44.99 -0.93 -15.60
CA LEU A 788 -46.34 -1.16 -15.06
C LEU A 788 -47.40 -0.60 -16.00
N ALA A 789 -47.20 0.63 -16.51
CA ALA A 789 -48.12 1.27 -17.49
C ALA A 789 -48.19 0.56 -18.86
N LEU A 790 -47.20 -0.29 -19.19
CA LEU A 790 -47.19 -1.11 -20.42
C LEU A 790 -47.87 -2.48 -20.19
N ILE A 791 -48.02 -2.94 -18.95
CA ILE A 791 -48.60 -4.22 -18.59
C ILE A 791 -50.11 -4.05 -18.27
N GLU A 792 -50.52 -2.88 -17.79
CA GLU A 792 -51.93 -2.46 -17.68
C GLU A 792 -52.47 -2.04 -19.05
#